data_8fcd732d8c3efebf134812cc3818d985
#
_entry.id   8fcd732d8c3efebf134812cc3818d985
#
_cell.length_a   1.000
_cell.length_b   1.000
_cell.length_c   1.000
_cell.angle_alpha   90.00
_cell.angle_beta   90.00
_cell.angle_gamma   90.00
#
_symmetry.space_group_name_H-M   'P 1'
#
loop_
_entity.id
_entity.type
_entity.pdbx_description
1 polymer ?
#
loop_
_entity_poly.entity_id
_entity_poly.type
_entity_poly.pdbx_seq_one_letter_code
_entity_poly.pdbx_strand_id
1 'polypeptide(L)'
;MSSKFFTNTEGNTLFKKFEGILKAMKTHSFQAVSAYFRSSGYFKMREMLKEVEEIKILVGINVDNLVFEAQRRGMIYFSNANKTKEEFEKEFIKDIKEAKYTKEVEDSILGFIQDIADKRIEVRIHNSHSIHAKFYILLPKEHSEYTDGWVIMGSSNLTDAGIGSKKGANYELNIALKDFDDVQFAKDEFAKLWANSDILEPTDVQSFVKNTYIGQEFTPFDLFIKLLIEYFGKNIDYDPNTIGDLPSNYKKLSYQIDAVNQGFDMLLKHNGFFLADVVGLGKTLVASMIAKRFRIANGLEQTKILVVTPPAVESNWKQTFRSFGLDKNTKFITNGSLGKIADGTDLDNYWDVDEYDLILVDEAHKYRNHTSQGFNHLQRICKIPRSNEGLIEGDKKKVILISATPLNNRPEDLYYQLQLFQDIRKSTLEKVSNLQHFFSPLIQKYREIMDAKTTNIEGIREIYKQIREKVIAEITVRRTRRDLKKYPKYLEDIKQQGIIFPEIAPLQTVEYYLNPTISKLFYKTILSLTDDDKINYYRYQAIRFLKKDIQEEHYSQAERVSQSLAAIMKTLMVKRLESSFVAFKNTLENLLKSTERMIEMFANNKVYIAPDLNINALFEKGLSEEEIDEIILSKNVENARNNIFSADDFDPSFLIGLEKDTKSLKNLVEEWKNVTNDPKIEKLFNILDTVLLDRDKNPSQQLIIFTESNDTANYLKEKLSEVIDPKKILKISSENRNKVF
;
A
#
# COMPACT_ATOMS: atom_id res chain seq x y z
N MET A 1 -52.37 -27.53 -1.40
CA MET A 1 -51.80 -28.25 -0.24
C MET A 1 -50.32 -28.19 -0.31
N SER A 2 -49.73 -27.59 0.63
CA SER A 2 -48.26 -27.51 0.67
C SER A 2 -47.67 -28.88 1.00
N SER A 3 -46.61 -29.25 0.32
CA SER A 3 -45.76 -30.41 0.62
C SER A 3 -45.47 -30.48 2.13
N LYS A 4 -45.41 -31.71 2.69
CA LYS A 4 -44.86 -31.89 4.05
C LYS A 4 -43.42 -31.45 4.14
N PHE A 5 -42.66 -31.49 3.01
CA PHE A 5 -41.30 -31.05 2.89
C PHE A 5 -41.23 -29.58 2.53
N PHE A 6 -40.26 -28.87 3.11
CA PHE A 6 -39.96 -27.48 2.81
C PHE A 6 -38.45 -27.18 3.04
N THR A 7 -38.03 -26.06 2.52
CA THR A 7 -36.61 -25.66 2.54
C THR A 7 -36.48 -24.31 3.23
N ASN A 8 -35.28 -23.73 3.22
CA ASN A 8 -35.04 -22.34 3.62
C ASN A 8 -34.95 -21.35 2.44
N THR A 9 -35.50 -21.74 1.26
CA THR A 9 -35.53 -20.87 0.08
C THR A 9 -36.67 -19.86 0.13
N GLU A 10 -36.60 -18.82 -0.68
CA GLU A 10 -37.56 -17.71 -0.72
C GLU A 10 -39.04 -18.20 -0.76
N GLY A 11 -39.83 -17.75 0.20
CA GLY A 11 -41.24 -18.07 0.29
C GLY A 11 -41.61 -19.34 1.07
N ASN A 12 -40.66 -20.24 1.37
CA ASN A 12 -40.94 -21.55 2.00
C ASN A 12 -39.93 -21.86 3.13
N THR A 13 -39.73 -20.90 4.05
CA THR A 13 -38.76 -20.98 5.13
C THR A 13 -39.36 -21.58 6.41
N LEU A 14 -38.48 -22.06 7.33
CA LEU A 14 -38.88 -22.52 8.66
C LEU A 14 -39.65 -21.42 9.41
N PHE A 15 -39.25 -20.17 9.29
CA PHE A 15 -39.93 -19.01 9.86
C PHE A 15 -41.37 -18.90 9.39
N LYS A 16 -41.64 -18.97 8.07
CA LYS A 16 -42.96 -18.91 7.51
C LYS A 16 -43.80 -20.13 7.87
N LYS A 17 -43.18 -21.27 8.05
CA LYS A 17 -43.87 -22.48 8.49
C LYS A 17 -44.38 -22.35 9.92
N PHE A 18 -43.54 -21.84 10.83
CA PHE A 18 -43.96 -21.51 12.21
C PHE A 18 -45.08 -20.48 12.21
N GLU A 19 -44.93 -19.38 11.48
CA GLU A 19 -45.98 -18.36 11.36
C GLU A 19 -47.30 -18.94 10.90
N GLY A 20 -47.26 -19.81 9.91
CA GLY A 20 -48.49 -20.49 9.40
C GLY A 20 -49.14 -21.41 10.42
N ILE A 21 -48.34 -22.18 11.18
CA ILE A 21 -48.87 -23.10 12.22
C ILE A 21 -49.45 -22.31 13.39
N LEU A 22 -48.73 -21.30 13.89
CA LEU A 22 -49.15 -20.46 15.01
C LEU A 22 -50.43 -19.66 14.70
N LYS A 23 -50.63 -19.26 13.44
CA LYS A 23 -51.88 -18.62 12.99
C LYS A 23 -53.04 -19.61 12.84
N ALA A 24 -52.76 -20.86 12.50
CA ALA A 24 -53.77 -21.87 12.24
C ALA A 24 -54.22 -22.62 13.51
N MET A 25 -53.40 -22.66 14.56
CA MET A 25 -53.64 -23.41 15.80
C MET A 25 -53.25 -22.54 17.00
N LYS A 26 -54.13 -22.53 18.04
CA LYS A 26 -53.78 -21.92 19.33
C LYS A 26 -52.73 -22.79 20.02
N THR A 27 -51.46 -22.44 19.84
CA THR A 27 -50.34 -23.17 20.43
C THR A 27 -50.17 -22.80 21.90
N HIS A 28 -50.18 -23.81 22.77
CA HIS A 28 -49.95 -23.65 24.21
C HIS A 28 -48.44 -23.87 24.57
N SER A 29 -47.82 -24.89 23.96
CA SER A 29 -46.42 -25.23 24.23
C SER A 29 -45.62 -25.28 22.94
N PHE A 30 -44.42 -24.63 22.98
CA PHE A 30 -43.41 -24.70 21.96
C PHE A 30 -42.15 -25.34 22.55
N GLN A 31 -41.71 -26.45 21.99
CA GLN A 31 -40.52 -27.18 22.41
C GLN A 31 -39.55 -27.28 21.25
N ALA A 32 -38.30 -26.89 21.46
CA ALA A 32 -37.27 -26.90 20.43
C ALA A 32 -36.04 -27.67 20.87
N VAL A 33 -35.55 -28.54 20.01
CA VAL A 33 -34.19 -29.14 20.11
C VAL A 33 -33.39 -28.58 18.94
N SER A 34 -32.29 -27.93 19.24
CA SER A 34 -31.40 -27.39 18.23
C SER A 34 -29.95 -27.73 18.58
N ALA A 35 -29.24 -28.33 17.64
CA ALA A 35 -27.84 -28.64 17.82
C ALA A 35 -27.00 -27.39 18.03
N TYR A 36 -27.40 -26.31 17.37
CA TYR A 36 -26.77 -24.99 17.44
C TYR A 36 -27.80 -23.91 17.65
N PHE A 37 -27.58 -23.06 18.65
CA PHE A 37 -28.51 -21.97 18.99
C PHE A 37 -27.80 -20.61 18.84
N ARG A 38 -28.49 -19.65 18.25
CA ARG A 38 -28.12 -18.23 18.27
C ARG A 38 -29.26 -17.40 18.79
N SER A 39 -28.96 -16.47 19.67
CA SER A 39 -29.93 -15.51 20.21
C SER A 39 -30.67 -14.74 19.10
N SER A 40 -29.97 -14.43 18.00
CA SER A 40 -30.55 -13.78 16.82
C SER A 40 -31.71 -14.58 16.17
N GLY A 41 -31.61 -15.88 16.15
CA GLY A 41 -32.69 -16.75 15.66
C GLY A 41 -33.93 -16.69 16.55
N TYR A 42 -33.78 -16.71 17.88
CA TYR A 42 -34.86 -16.54 18.84
C TYR A 42 -35.52 -15.16 18.73
N PHE A 43 -34.73 -14.10 18.59
CA PHE A 43 -35.22 -12.72 18.51
C PHE A 43 -36.27 -12.55 17.41
N LYS A 44 -36.04 -13.15 16.25
CA LYS A 44 -36.97 -13.07 15.14
C LYS A 44 -38.25 -13.84 15.39
N MET A 45 -38.20 -14.87 16.22
CA MET A 45 -39.38 -15.68 16.58
C MET A 45 -40.13 -15.12 17.79
N ARG A 46 -39.50 -14.29 18.63
CA ARG A 46 -40.03 -13.81 19.91
C ARG A 46 -41.42 -13.20 19.79
N GLU A 47 -41.67 -12.39 18.78
CA GLU A 47 -42.97 -11.76 18.58
C GLU A 47 -44.03 -12.79 18.18
N MET A 48 -43.70 -13.80 17.39
CA MET A 48 -44.61 -14.87 17.02
C MET A 48 -44.98 -15.79 18.19
N LEU A 49 -44.01 -15.97 19.11
CA LEU A 49 -44.19 -16.81 20.30
C LEU A 49 -44.81 -16.07 21.47
N LYS A 50 -45.24 -14.82 21.30
CA LYS A 50 -45.73 -13.95 22.38
C LYS A 50 -46.97 -14.51 23.10
N GLU A 51 -47.85 -15.23 22.38
CA GLU A 51 -49.06 -15.83 22.91
C GLU A 51 -48.88 -17.29 23.36
N VAL A 52 -47.66 -17.85 23.22
CA VAL A 52 -47.36 -19.24 23.65
C VAL A 52 -47.03 -19.21 25.15
N GLU A 53 -47.77 -20.02 25.94
CA GLU A 53 -47.66 -20.01 27.40
C GLU A 53 -46.42 -20.74 27.91
N GLU A 54 -45.97 -21.81 27.25
CA GLU A 54 -44.79 -22.61 27.62
C GLU A 54 -43.80 -22.71 26.47
N ILE A 55 -42.58 -22.19 26.68
CA ILE A 55 -41.52 -22.25 25.70
C ILE A 55 -40.32 -22.95 26.30
N LYS A 56 -39.93 -24.10 25.74
CA LYS A 56 -38.79 -24.91 26.16
C LYS A 56 -37.78 -25.05 25.03
N ILE A 57 -36.53 -24.67 25.28
CA ILE A 57 -35.44 -24.73 24.29
C ILE A 57 -34.32 -25.58 24.83
N LEU A 58 -34.03 -26.68 24.17
CA LEU A 58 -32.91 -27.55 24.44
C LEU A 58 -31.80 -27.31 23.42
N VAL A 59 -30.64 -26.92 23.91
CA VAL A 59 -29.49 -26.61 23.10
C VAL A 59 -28.48 -27.74 23.18
N GLY A 60 -28.04 -28.26 22.02
CA GLY A 60 -26.86 -29.08 21.86
C GLY A 60 -25.66 -28.18 21.50
N ILE A 61 -24.49 -28.46 22.00
CA ILE A 61 -23.28 -27.73 21.60
C ILE A 61 -22.56 -28.55 20.54
N ASN A 62 -21.97 -27.86 19.57
CA ASN A 62 -21.16 -28.48 18.53
C ASN A 62 -19.84 -28.99 19.13
N VAL A 63 -19.89 -30.22 19.63
CA VAL A 63 -18.75 -30.91 20.28
C VAL A 63 -17.62 -31.17 19.30
N ASP A 64 -17.90 -31.24 17.99
CA ASP A 64 -16.89 -31.51 16.97
C ASP A 64 -15.82 -30.41 16.91
N ASN A 65 -16.23 -29.16 17.06
CA ASN A 65 -15.29 -28.03 17.14
C ASN A 65 -14.44 -28.08 18.41
N LEU A 66 -15.02 -28.46 19.54
CA LEU A 66 -14.30 -28.59 20.81
C LEU A 66 -13.30 -29.77 20.81
N VAL A 67 -13.69 -30.88 20.23
CA VAL A 67 -12.82 -32.08 20.07
C VAL A 67 -11.70 -31.73 19.09
N PHE A 68 -11.99 -31.07 17.98
CA PHE A 68 -11.00 -30.65 16.99
C PHE A 68 -10.00 -29.63 17.59
N GLU A 69 -10.45 -28.65 18.35
CA GLU A 69 -9.57 -27.71 19.05
C GLU A 69 -8.74 -28.38 20.15
N ALA A 70 -9.32 -29.31 20.92
CA ALA A 70 -8.61 -30.05 21.94
C ALA A 70 -7.54 -30.99 21.33
N GLN A 71 -7.87 -31.68 20.23
CA GLN A 71 -6.92 -32.48 19.47
C GLN A 71 -5.78 -31.62 18.88
N ARG A 72 -6.10 -30.48 18.32
CA ARG A 72 -5.09 -29.53 17.79
C ARG A 72 -4.13 -29.03 18.85
N ARG A 73 -4.58 -28.92 20.12
CA ARG A 73 -3.76 -28.55 21.28
C ARG A 73 -3.10 -29.71 21.98
N GLY A 74 -3.28 -30.97 21.51
CA GLY A 74 -2.73 -32.16 22.10
C GLY A 74 -3.34 -32.54 23.47
N MET A 75 -4.57 -32.06 23.74
CA MET A 75 -5.29 -32.32 24.98
C MET A 75 -6.35 -33.41 24.79
N ILE A 76 -6.55 -34.23 25.81
CA ILE A 76 -7.67 -35.18 25.86
C ILE A 76 -8.91 -34.38 26.31
N TYR A 77 -9.96 -34.42 25.51
CA TYR A 77 -11.20 -33.74 25.82
C TYR A 77 -12.11 -34.64 26.69
N PHE A 78 -12.47 -34.16 27.87
CA PHE A 78 -13.50 -34.74 28.71
C PHE A 78 -14.65 -33.76 28.82
N SER A 79 -15.83 -34.12 28.35
CA SER A 79 -17.03 -33.30 28.51
C SER A 79 -17.51 -33.35 29.97
N ASN A 80 -17.87 -32.15 30.50
CA ASN A 80 -18.70 -32.03 31.70
C ASN A 80 -19.64 -30.81 31.52
N ALA A 81 -20.73 -30.76 32.29
CA ALA A 81 -21.77 -29.75 32.20
C ALA A 81 -21.23 -28.31 32.33
N ASN A 82 -20.24 -28.06 33.17
CA ASN A 82 -19.66 -26.73 33.37
C ASN A 82 -18.91 -26.24 32.14
N LYS A 83 -18.14 -27.11 31.47
CA LYS A 83 -17.45 -26.75 30.23
C LYS A 83 -18.42 -26.43 29.09
N THR A 84 -19.56 -27.12 29.08
CA THR A 84 -20.62 -26.90 28.09
C THR A 84 -21.31 -25.55 28.28
N LYS A 85 -21.54 -25.15 29.53
CA LYS A 85 -22.03 -23.80 29.87
C LYS A 85 -21.02 -22.71 29.50
N GLU A 86 -19.71 -22.88 29.80
CA GLU A 86 -18.66 -21.94 29.43
C GLU A 86 -18.54 -21.70 27.92
N GLU A 87 -18.73 -22.74 27.12
CA GLU A 87 -18.70 -22.61 25.66
C GLU A 87 -19.98 -21.91 25.12
N PHE A 88 -21.14 -22.21 25.71
CA PHE A 88 -22.35 -21.47 25.38
C PHE A 88 -22.18 -19.98 25.72
N GLU A 89 -21.59 -19.67 26.87
CA GLU A 89 -21.25 -18.29 27.27
C GLU A 89 -20.34 -17.61 26.23
N LYS A 90 -19.25 -18.27 25.84
CA LYS A 90 -18.30 -17.72 24.88
C LYS A 90 -18.94 -17.43 23.54
N GLU A 91 -19.77 -18.36 23.04
CA GLU A 91 -20.48 -18.15 21.76
C GLU A 91 -21.53 -17.06 21.86
N PHE A 92 -22.29 -17.00 22.98
CA PHE A 92 -23.27 -15.96 23.21
C PHE A 92 -22.62 -14.56 23.30
N ILE A 93 -21.52 -14.42 24.04
CA ILE A 93 -20.72 -13.19 24.10
C ILE A 93 -20.16 -12.83 22.73
N LYS A 94 -19.71 -13.79 21.95
CA LYS A 94 -19.20 -13.60 20.59
C LYS A 94 -20.30 -13.10 19.66
N ASP A 95 -21.47 -13.71 19.68
CA ASP A 95 -22.62 -13.27 18.90
C ASP A 95 -23.01 -11.81 19.21
N ILE A 96 -22.97 -11.42 20.49
CA ILE A 96 -23.23 -10.04 20.89
C ILE A 96 -22.15 -9.09 20.36
N LYS A 97 -20.87 -9.45 20.45
CA LYS A 97 -19.75 -8.62 19.99
C LYS A 97 -19.67 -8.48 18.47
N GLU A 98 -20.09 -9.50 17.72
CA GLU A 98 -20.10 -9.50 16.26
C GLU A 98 -21.35 -8.85 15.66
N ALA A 99 -22.43 -8.72 16.44
CA ALA A 99 -23.65 -8.08 16.00
C ALA A 99 -23.44 -6.57 15.76
N LYS A 100 -23.98 -6.04 14.66
CA LYS A 100 -24.07 -4.59 14.50
C LYS A 100 -24.95 -4.01 15.61
N TYR A 101 -24.42 -3.08 16.38
CA TYR A 101 -25.16 -2.40 17.42
C TYR A 101 -26.33 -1.60 16.82
N THR A 102 -27.53 -2.11 16.99
CA THR A 102 -28.79 -1.42 16.68
C THR A 102 -29.70 -1.55 17.87
N LYS A 103 -30.62 -0.60 18.02
CA LYS A 103 -31.63 -0.65 19.09
C LYS A 103 -32.43 -1.95 19.04
N GLU A 104 -32.72 -2.47 17.86
CA GLU A 104 -33.45 -3.72 17.66
C GLU A 104 -32.67 -4.93 18.20
N VAL A 105 -31.36 -4.98 18.02
CA VAL A 105 -30.49 -6.03 18.57
C VAL A 105 -30.42 -5.94 20.09
N GLU A 106 -30.25 -4.72 20.63
CA GLU A 106 -30.22 -4.49 22.08
C GLU A 106 -31.54 -4.89 22.74
N ASP A 107 -32.67 -4.39 22.26
CA ASP A 107 -34.02 -4.72 22.76
C ASP A 107 -34.29 -6.23 22.69
N SER A 108 -33.76 -6.89 21.66
CA SER A 108 -33.91 -8.34 21.45
C SER A 108 -33.11 -9.14 22.48
N ILE A 109 -31.87 -8.75 22.77
CA ILE A 109 -31.01 -9.43 23.75
C ILE A 109 -31.55 -9.21 25.16
N LEU A 110 -31.92 -7.97 25.51
CA LEU A 110 -32.54 -7.65 26.78
C LEU A 110 -33.87 -8.39 26.96
N GLY A 111 -34.66 -8.50 25.89
CA GLY A 111 -35.87 -9.27 25.87
C GLY A 111 -35.70 -10.76 26.08
N PHE A 112 -34.65 -11.38 25.54
CA PHE A 112 -34.31 -12.78 25.78
C PHE A 112 -33.93 -13.02 27.25
N ILE A 113 -33.12 -12.13 27.83
CA ILE A 113 -32.73 -12.18 29.24
C ILE A 113 -33.93 -12.04 30.14
N GLN A 114 -34.82 -11.08 29.82
CA GLN A 114 -36.07 -10.86 30.57
C GLN A 114 -36.98 -12.07 30.48
N ASP A 115 -37.13 -12.68 29.31
CA ASP A 115 -37.97 -13.88 29.12
C ASP A 115 -37.45 -15.07 29.92
N ILE A 116 -36.12 -15.21 30.12
CA ILE A 116 -35.54 -16.25 31.02
C ILE A 116 -35.79 -15.85 32.49
N ALA A 117 -35.56 -14.60 32.87
CA ALA A 117 -35.77 -14.11 34.24
C ALA A 117 -37.20 -14.24 34.70
N ASP A 118 -38.16 -13.95 33.82
CA ASP A 118 -39.59 -14.08 34.05
C ASP A 118 -40.10 -15.53 33.94
N LYS A 119 -39.23 -16.47 33.67
CA LYS A 119 -39.54 -17.91 33.45
C LYS A 119 -40.55 -18.16 32.33
N ARG A 120 -40.60 -17.22 31.38
CA ARG A 120 -41.43 -17.36 30.17
C ARG A 120 -40.84 -18.37 29.22
N ILE A 121 -39.49 -18.42 29.14
CA ILE A 121 -38.74 -19.44 28.42
C ILE A 121 -37.86 -20.20 29.38
N GLU A 122 -37.76 -21.51 29.19
CA GLU A 122 -36.78 -22.34 29.89
C GLU A 122 -35.80 -22.85 28.86
N VAL A 123 -34.54 -22.51 29.04
CA VAL A 123 -33.43 -22.94 28.19
C VAL A 123 -32.59 -23.95 28.97
N ARG A 124 -32.34 -25.10 28.39
CA ARG A 124 -31.46 -26.12 28.96
C ARG A 124 -30.36 -26.49 28.01
N ILE A 125 -29.24 -26.89 28.56
CA ILE A 125 -28.09 -27.35 27.85
C ILE A 125 -27.91 -28.85 28.10
N HIS A 126 -27.82 -29.65 27.05
CA HIS A 126 -27.73 -31.09 27.19
C HIS A 126 -26.32 -31.55 27.59
N ASN A 127 -26.24 -32.49 28.52
CA ASN A 127 -25.00 -32.93 29.14
C ASN A 127 -24.20 -33.94 28.32
N SER A 128 -24.75 -34.56 27.27
CA SER A 128 -24.08 -35.59 26.47
C SER A 128 -23.57 -35.07 25.13
N HIS A 129 -22.59 -35.75 24.59
CA HIS A 129 -21.62 -35.37 23.60
C HIS A 129 -22.09 -35.10 22.19
N SER A 130 -23.35 -35.29 21.82
CA SER A 130 -23.72 -35.21 20.41
C SER A 130 -25.20 -35.14 20.14
N ILE A 131 -25.86 -34.02 20.53
CA ILE A 131 -27.18 -33.76 19.94
C ILE A 131 -26.96 -33.05 18.59
N HIS A 132 -27.12 -33.79 17.51
CA HIS A 132 -27.25 -33.27 16.15
C HIS A 132 -28.73 -33.17 15.71
N ALA A 133 -29.67 -33.61 16.54
CA ALA A 133 -31.07 -33.51 16.25
C ALA A 133 -31.56 -32.06 16.20
N LYS A 134 -32.39 -31.74 15.24
CA LYS A 134 -33.09 -30.47 15.12
C LYS A 134 -34.55 -30.78 14.88
N PHE A 135 -35.35 -30.55 15.90
CA PHE A 135 -36.80 -30.69 15.77
C PHE A 135 -37.55 -29.72 16.69
N TYR A 136 -38.71 -29.35 16.27
CA TYR A 136 -39.55 -28.33 16.87
C TYR A 136 -40.96 -28.86 17.01
N ILE A 137 -41.53 -28.82 18.22
CA ILE A 137 -42.86 -29.36 18.55
C ILE A 137 -43.73 -28.19 18.95
N LEU A 138 -44.93 -28.12 18.35
CA LEU A 138 -45.95 -27.15 18.67
C LEU A 138 -47.21 -27.92 19.10
N LEU A 139 -47.67 -27.67 20.33
CA LEU A 139 -48.75 -28.42 20.94
C LEU A 139 -49.89 -27.49 21.38
N PRO A 140 -51.17 -27.88 21.20
CA PRO A 140 -52.31 -27.24 21.87
C PRO A 140 -52.27 -27.57 23.38
N LYS A 141 -53.17 -26.93 24.17
CA LYS A 141 -53.25 -27.16 25.61
C LYS A 141 -53.55 -28.63 25.98
N GLU A 142 -54.43 -29.26 25.20
CA GLU A 142 -54.72 -30.68 25.32
C GLU A 142 -54.41 -31.34 23.97
N HIS A 143 -53.32 -32.11 23.94
CA HIS A 143 -52.95 -32.88 22.75
C HIS A 143 -53.51 -34.31 22.85
N SER A 144 -54.27 -34.70 21.86
CA SER A 144 -54.92 -36.01 21.75
C SER A 144 -55.02 -36.44 20.29
N GLU A 145 -55.47 -37.64 20.04
CA GLU A 145 -55.75 -38.13 18.67
C GLU A 145 -56.73 -37.26 17.87
N TYR A 146 -57.53 -36.42 18.58
CA TYR A 146 -58.56 -35.54 17.99
C TYR A 146 -58.08 -34.06 17.89
N THR A 147 -56.89 -33.73 18.39
CA THR A 147 -56.35 -32.38 18.38
C THR A 147 -54.98 -32.33 17.70
N ASP A 148 -54.88 -31.51 16.66
CA ASP A 148 -53.66 -31.37 15.88
C ASP A 148 -52.50 -30.84 16.73
N GLY A 149 -51.39 -31.59 16.77
CA GLY A 149 -50.05 -31.10 17.13
C GLY A 149 -49.17 -31.09 15.90
N TRP A 150 -48.05 -30.43 15.99
CA TRP A 150 -47.06 -30.41 14.89
C TRP A 150 -45.66 -30.71 15.39
N VAL A 151 -44.94 -31.51 14.60
CA VAL A 151 -43.50 -31.66 14.73
C VAL A 151 -42.85 -31.30 13.41
N ILE A 152 -41.85 -30.46 13.49
CA ILE A 152 -40.97 -30.11 12.37
C ILE A 152 -39.60 -30.66 12.67
N MET A 153 -39.01 -31.41 11.75
CA MET A 153 -37.64 -31.93 11.88
C MET A 153 -36.87 -31.77 10.57
N GLY A 154 -35.54 -31.66 10.67
CA GLY A 154 -34.71 -31.49 9.49
C GLY A 154 -33.29 -31.03 9.81
N SER A 155 -32.68 -30.32 8.88
CA SER A 155 -31.30 -29.80 9.03
C SER A 155 -31.21 -28.41 9.69
N SER A 156 -32.35 -27.67 9.76
CA SER A 156 -32.37 -26.30 10.24
C SER A 156 -32.17 -26.13 11.74
N ASN A 157 -31.15 -25.40 12.13
CA ASN A 157 -30.92 -24.98 13.51
C ASN A 157 -31.71 -23.69 13.86
N LEU A 158 -31.83 -23.38 15.16
CA LEU A 158 -32.43 -22.13 15.64
C LEU A 158 -31.46 -20.97 15.54
N THR A 159 -31.16 -20.59 14.31
CA THR A 159 -30.25 -19.49 13.92
C THR A 159 -30.85 -18.68 12.79
N ASP A 160 -30.42 -17.47 12.55
CA ASP A 160 -30.87 -16.62 11.42
C ASP A 160 -30.80 -17.34 10.07
N ALA A 161 -29.71 -18.09 9.86
CA ALA A 161 -29.54 -18.87 8.63
C ALA A 161 -30.51 -20.05 8.57
N GLY A 162 -30.66 -20.82 9.66
CA GLY A 162 -31.51 -22.01 9.71
C GLY A 162 -32.98 -21.69 9.61
N ILE A 163 -33.49 -20.61 10.21
CA ILE A 163 -34.86 -20.18 10.06
C ILE A 163 -35.18 -19.54 8.70
N GLY A 164 -34.16 -19.29 7.86
CA GLY A 164 -34.29 -18.74 6.52
C GLY A 164 -34.50 -17.24 6.45
N SER A 165 -33.99 -16.49 7.44
CA SER A 165 -34.09 -15.02 7.48
C SER A 165 -32.87 -14.32 6.86
N LYS A 166 -31.80 -15.05 6.56
CA LYS A 166 -30.52 -14.51 5.98
C LYS A 166 -30.38 -14.98 4.53
N LYS A 167 -30.19 -14.06 3.59
CA LYS A 167 -29.86 -14.38 2.18
C LYS A 167 -28.47 -15.02 2.08
N GLY A 168 -28.36 -16.08 1.26
CA GLY A 168 -27.08 -16.77 1.03
C GLY A 168 -26.69 -17.79 2.12
N ALA A 169 -27.66 -18.24 2.94
CA ALA A 169 -27.48 -19.33 3.89
C ALA A 169 -27.36 -20.69 3.19
N ASN A 170 -26.82 -21.70 3.90
CA ASN A 170 -26.78 -23.08 3.44
C ASN A 170 -28.18 -23.59 3.09
N TYR A 171 -28.24 -24.48 2.12
CA TYR A 171 -29.51 -25.15 1.77
C TYR A 171 -29.94 -26.06 2.89
N GLU A 172 -31.18 -25.86 3.41
CA GLU A 172 -31.75 -26.63 4.48
C GLU A 172 -33.02 -27.39 3.98
N LEU A 173 -33.20 -28.60 4.46
CA LEU A 173 -34.39 -29.42 4.14
C LEU A 173 -35.06 -29.83 5.43
N ASN A 174 -36.37 -29.58 5.51
CA ASN A 174 -37.19 -29.89 6.67
C ASN A 174 -38.47 -30.62 6.25
N ILE A 175 -39.08 -31.35 7.19
CA ILE A 175 -40.36 -31.99 7.07
C ILE A 175 -41.26 -31.55 8.23
N ALA A 176 -42.52 -31.28 7.97
CA ALA A 176 -43.54 -30.98 8.96
C ALA A 176 -44.60 -32.10 9.00
N LEU A 177 -44.76 -32.72 10.16
CA LEU A 177 -45.67 -33.82 10.42
C LEU A 177 -46.69 -33.40 11.46
N LYS A 178 -47.89 -33.97 11.38
CA LYS A 178 -49.01 -33.67 12.31
C LYS A 178 -49.72 -34.93 12.81
N ASP A 179 -49.33 -36.10 12.30
CA ASP A 179 -49.90 -37.36 12.72
C ASP A 179 -49.60 -37.59 14.23
N PHE A 180 -50.60 -38.03 14.97
CA PHE A 180 -50.56 -38.13 16.43
C PHE A 180 -49.35 -38.95 16.92
N ASP A 181 -49.08 -40.11 16.32
CA ASP A 181 -47.98 -40.99 16.70
C ASP A 181 -46.60 -40.32 16.48
N ASP A 182 -46.45 -39.58 15.39
CA ASP A 182 -45.20 -38.85 15.07
C ASP A 182 -44.95 -37.74 16.09
N VAL A 183 -45.98 -36.97 16.43
CA VAL A 183 -45.92 -35.88 17.41
C VAL A 183 -45.68 -36.43 18.82
N GLN A 184 -46.34 -37.52 19.19
CA GLN A 184 -46.18 -38.17 20.50
C GLN A 184 -44.76 -38.75 20.64
N PHE A 185 -44.26 -39.41 19.60
CA PHE A 185 -42.87 -39.90 19.60
C PHE A 185 -41.86 -38.73 19.82
N ALA A 186 -42.00 -37.63 19.08
CA ALA A 186 -41.16 -36.47 19.24
C ALA A 186 -41.23 -35.87 20.65
N LYS A 187 -42.39 -35.82 21.26
CA LYS A 187 -42.66 -35.36 22.62
C LYS A 187 -41.97 -36.24 23.65
N ASP A 188 -42.04 -37.56 23.50
CA ASP A 188 -41.41 -38.52 24.40
C ASP A 188 -39.87 -38.44 24.29
N GLU A 189 -39.33 -38.29 23.08
CA GLU A 189 -37.89 -38.08 22.90
C GLU A 189 -37.43 -36.74 23.45
N PHE A 190 -38.23 -35.67 23.28
CA PHE A 190 -37.92 -34.36 23.91
C PHE A 190 -37.86 -34.50 25.43
N ALA A 191 -38.83 -35.21 26.06
CA ALA A 191 -38.89 -35.39 27.49
C ALA A 191 -37.66 -36.16 28.04
N LYS A 192 -37.17 -37.19 27.33
CA LYS A 192 -35.97 -37.94 27.68
C LYS A 192 -34.72 -37.04 27.61
N LEU A 193 -34.57 -36.26 26.54
CA LEU A 193 -33.46 -35.34 26.37
C LEU A 193 -33.51 -34.21 27.40
N TRP A 194 -34.66 -33.68 27.68
CA TRP A 194 -34.90 -32.65 28.69
C TRP A 194 -34.54 -33.08 30.10
N ALA A 195 -34.84 -34.31 30.46
CA ALA A 195 -34.50 -34.88 31.78
C ALA A 195 -32.99 -34.98 32.03
N ASN A 196 -32.20 -35.12 30.94
CA ASN A 196 -30.75 -35.25 30.97
C ASN A 196 -30.02 -33.94 30.62
N SER A 197 -30.56 -32.80 30.99
CA SER A 197 -30.04 -31.46 30.62
C SER A 197 -30.01 -30.53 31.83
N ASP A 198 -29.05 -29.61 31.82
CA ASP A 198 -28.91 -28.61 32.88
C ASP A 198 -29.60 -27.30 32.47
N ILE A 199 -30.28 -26.68 33.43
CA ILE A 199 -31.00 -25.41 33.23
C ILE A 199 -29.98 -24.27 33.11
N LEU A 200 -30.27 -23.32 32.21
CA LEU A 200 -29.62 -22.04 32.12
C LEU A 200 -30.30 -21.05 33.08
N GLU A 201 -29.69 -20.78 34.22
CA GLU A 201 -30.23 -19.88 35.23
C GLU A 201 -30.16 -18.42 34.80
N PRO A 202 -31.11 -17.55 35.26
CA PRO A 202 -31.07 -16.13 34.99
C PRO A 202 -29.75 -15.45 35.41
N THR A 203 -29.10 -15.97 36.48
CA THR A 203 -27.80 -15.50 36.99
C THR A 203 -26.68 -15.79 36.01
N ASP A 204 -26.71 -16.91 35.31
CA ASP A 204 -25.72 -17.27 34.28
C ASP A 204 -25.77 -16.23 33.13
N VAL A 205 -26.99 -15.92 32.65
CA VAL A 205 -27.18 -14.97 31.55
C VAL A 205 -26.85 -13.54 31.95
N GLN A 206 -27.16 -13.13 33.19
CA GLN A 206 -26.77 -11.82 33.69
C GLN A 206 -25.26 -11.67 33.81
N SER A 207 -24.52 -12.73 34.14
CA SER A 207 -23.06 -12.70 34.14
C SER A 207 -22.49 -12.51 32.73
N PHE A 208 -23.10 -13.10 31.71
CA PHE A 208 -22.72 -12.96 30.32
C PHE A 208 -22.89 -11.53 29.82
N VAL A 209 -23.98 -10.86 30.23
CA VAL A 209 -24.27 -9.47 29.84
C VAL A 209 -23.30 -8.49 30.51
N LYS A 210 -22.91 -8.73 31.78
CA LYS A 210 -21.89 -7.89 32.46
C LYS A 210 -20.56 -7.83 31.74
N ASN A 211 -20.22 -8.86 30.95
CA ASN A 211 -19.02 -8.94 30.15
C ASN A 211 -19.19 -8.35 28.74
N THR A 212 -20.33 -7.71 28.47
CA THR A 212 -20.66 -7.04 27.20
C THR A 212 -21.06 -5.59 27.45
N TYR A 213 -21.28 -4.84 26.37
CA TYR A 213 -21.74 -3.45 26.44
C TYR A 213 -23.25 -3.31 26.69
N ILE A 214 -24.00 -4.39 26.72
CA ILE A 214 -25.45 -4.38 26.88
C ILE A 214 -25.82 -4.13 28.35
N GLY A 215 -26.73 -3.18 28.59
CA GLY A 215 -27.19 -2.85 29.94
C GLY A 215 -26.20 -2.02 30.77
N GLN A 216 -25.14 -1.48 30.19
CA GLN A 216 -24.31 -0.48 30.83
C GLN A 216 -24.90 0.90 30.61
N GLU A 217 -25.08 1.68 31.70
CA GLU A 217 -25.41 3.10 31.60
C GLU A 217 -24.16 3.86 31.13
N PHE A 218 -24.19 4.36 29.92
CA PHE A 218 -23.12 5.21 29.39
C PHE A 218 -23.46 6.67 29.62
N THR A 219 -22.51 7.42 30.19
CA THR A 219 -22.64 8.87 30.25
C THR A 219 -22.49 9.45 28.80
N PRO A 220 -22.99 10.68 28.56
CA PRO A 220 -22.73 11.35 27.26
C PRO A 220 -21.24 11.44 26.92
N PHE A 221 -20.37 11.49 27.92
CA PHE A 221 -18.93 11.48 27.74
C PHE A 221 -18.42 10.10 27.30
N ASP A 222 -18.91 9.01 27.89
CA ASP A 222 -18.56 7.65 27.48
C ASP A 222 -19.02 7.36 26.03
N LEU A 223 -20.22 7.85 25.66
CA LEU A 223 -20.72 7.78 24.31
C LEU A 223 -19.84 8.59 23.32
N PHE A 224 -19.41 9.77 23.73
CA PHE A 224 -18.48 10.61 22.97
C PHE A 224 -17.13 9.91 22.78
N ILE A 225 -16.56 9.33 23.84
CA ILE A 225 -15.32 8.55 23.78
C ILE A 225 -15.51 7.30 22.89
N LYS A 226 -16.65 6.60 23.01
CA LYS A 226 -16.96 5.46 22.15
C LYS A 226 -17.09 5.87 20.69
N LEU A 227 -17.74 6.99 20.38
CA LEU A 227 -17.78 7.56 19.02
C LEU A 227 -16.39 7.93 18.50
N LEU A 228 -15.53 8.50 19.36
CA LEU A 228 -14.14 8.76 18.99
C LEU A 228 -13.35 7.48 18.76
N ILE A 229 -13.55 6.45 19.58
CA ILE A 229 -12.94 5.13 19.41
C ILE A 229 -13.47 4.47 18.14
N GLU A 230 -14.75 4.54 17.83
CA GLU A 230 -15.35 3.98 16.62
C GLU A 230 -14.85 4.72 15.35
N TYR A 231 -14.77 6.05 15.43
CA TYR A 231 -14.31 6.91 14.32
C TYR A 231 -12.81 6.86 14.11
N PHE A 232 -12.04 6.83 15.20
CA PHE A 232 -10.58 6.83 15.19
C PHE A 232 -9.96 5.50 15.65
N GLY A 233 -10.73 4.59 16.23
CA GLY A 233 -10.28 3.46 17.03
C GLY A 233 -9.55 2.37 16.27
N LYS A 234 -9.84 2.22 14.98
CA LYS A 234 -9.01 1.38 14.10
C LYS A 234 -7.56 1.87 14.00
N ASN A 235 -7.31 3.10 14.45
CA ASN A 235 -5.98 3.71 14.52
C ASN A 235 -5.34 3.61 15.91
N ILE A 236 -6.06 3.08 16.92
CA ILE A 236 -5.62 3.04 18.32
C ILE A 236 -5.37 1.61 18.82
N ASP A 237 -5.75 0.60 18.03
CA ASP A 237 -5.50 -0.80 18.37
C ASP A 237 -4.00 -1.08 18.48
N TYR A 238 -3.54 -1.02 19.71
CA TYR A 238 -2.20 -1.41 20.10
C TYR A 238 -2.13 -2.94 20.12
N ASP A 239 -1.57 -3.54 19.05
CA ASP A 239 -1.28 -4.97 19.06
C ASP A 239 0.02 -5.23 19.83
N PRO A 240 -0.07 -5.84 21.03
CA PRO A 240 1.13 -6.15 21.83
C PRO A 240 2.09 -7.08 21.09
N ASN A 241 1.63 -7.88 20.13
CA ASN A 241 2.48 -8.75 19.34
C ASN A 241 3.43 -7.99 18.41
N THR A 242 3.03 -6.81 17.94
CA THR A 242 3.89 -5.93 17.12
C THR A 242 5.19 -5.56 17.83
N ILE A 243 5.21 -5.59 19.17
CA ILE A 243 6.40 -5.26 19.99
C ILE A 243 7.35 -6.44 20.11
N GLY A 244 6.82 -7.65 20.27
CA GLY A 244 7.63 -8.86 20.34
C GLY A 244 8.43 -9.14 19.07
N ASP A 245 8.04 -8.49 17.97
CA ASP A 245 8.66 -8.64 16.66
C ASP A 245 9.81 -7.69 16.38
N LEU A 246 10.06 -6.70 17.25
CA LEU A 246 11.13 -5.74 17.08
C LEU A 246 12.48 -6.33 17.51
N PRO A 247 13.50 -6.41 16.62
CA PRO A 247 14.82 -6.86 17.02
C PRO A 247 15.45 -5.97 18.09
N SER A 248 16.28 -6.54 18.97
CA SER A 248 16.82 -5.89 20.16
C SER A 248 17.66 -4.62 19.91
N ASN A 249 18.18 -4.47 18.69
CA ASN A 249 18.95 -3.31 18.28
C ASN A 249 18.10 -2.12 17.80
N TYR A 250 16.78 -2.24 17.77
CA TYR A 250 15.88 -1.15 17.37
C TYR A 250 15.15 -0.56 18.56
N LYS A 251 14.94 0.75 18.53
CA LYS A 251 14.18 1.46 19.56
C LYS A 251 12.68 1.27 19.38
N LYS A 252 12.00 1.03 20.50
CA LYS A 252 10.55 0.90 20.52
C LYS A 252 9.90 2.29 20.55
N LEU A 253 9.20 2.65 19.50
CA LEU A 253 8.54 3.95 19.37
C LEU A 253 7.05 3.78 19.05
N SER A 254 6.19 4.29 19.91
CA SER A 254 4.73 4.13 19.79
C SER A 254 4.19 4.63 18.45
N TYR A 255 4.72 5.73 17.91
CA TYR A 255 4.27 6.23 16.61
C TYR A 255 4.58 5.28 15.44
N GLN A 256 5.66 4.48 15.54
CA GLN A 256 5.96 3.46 14.53
C GLN A 256 5.04 2.27 14.67
N ILE A 257 4.72 1.86 15.89
CA ILE A 257 3.77 0.78 16.17
C ILE A 257 2.38 1.14 15.66
N ASP A 258 1.92 2.36 15.94
CA ASP A 258 0.64 2.87 15.43
C ASP A 258 0.64 2.94 13.89
N ALA A 259 1.80 3.26 13.26
CA ALA A 259 1.95 3.20 11.80
C ALA A 259 1.82 1.77 11.27
N VAL A 260 2.39 0.80 11.98
CA VAL A 260 2.32 -0.62 11.60
C VAL A 260 0.90 -1.13 11.68
N ASN A 261 0.19 -0.85 12.76
CA ASN A 261 -1.19 -1.29 12.94
C ASN A 261 -2.10 -0.69 11.86
N GLN A 262 -2.06 0.63 11.69
CA GLN A 262 -2.83 1.32 10.67
C GLN A 262 -2.50 0.83 9.24
N GLY A 263 -1.20 0.68 8.92
CA GLY A 263 -0.76 0.22 7.62
C GLY A 263 -1.14 -1.23 7.34
N PHE A 264 -1.11 -2.10 8.34
CA PHE A 264 -1.52 -3.48 8.20
C PHE A 264 -3.02 -3.61 7.91
N ASP A 265 -3.87 -2.85 8.63
CA ASP A 265 -5.30 -2.83 8.39
C ASP A 265 -5.65 -2.31 6.99
N MET A 266 -5.00 -1.20 6.57
CA MET A 266 -5.15 -0.67 5.21
C MET A 266 -4.71 -1.70 4.16
N LEU A 267 -3.60 -2.41 4.40
CA LEU A 267 -3.08 -3.43 3.49
C LEU A 267 -4.09 -4.57 3.27
N LEU A 268 -4.73 -5.03 4.33
CA LEU A 268 -5.75 -6.07 4.25
C LEU A 268 -7.03 -5.58 3.59
N LYS A 269 -7.52 -4.40 4.00
CA LYS A 269 -8.79 -3.83 3.53
C LYS A 269 -8.72 -3.39 2.06
N HIS A 270 -7.62 -2.72 1.68
CA HIS A 270 -7.49 -2.04 0.39
C HIS A 270 -6.52 -2.71 -0.59
N ASN A 271 -5.93 -3.86 -0.24
CA ASN A 271 -4.87 -4.56 -0.97
C ASN A 271 -3.58 -3.74 -1.16
N GLY A 272 -3.48 -2.59 -0.56
CA GLY A 272 -2.32 -1.72 -0.59
C GLY A 272 -2.59 -0.36 0.00
N PHE A 273 -1.50 0.38 0.27
CA PHE A 273 -1.56 1.72 0.85
C PHE A 273 -0.26 2.49 0.60
N PHE A 274 -0.27 3.79 0.89
CA PHE A 274 0.92 4.65 0.86
C PHE A 274 1.51 4.81 2.26
N LEU A 275 2.77 4.39 2.43
CA LEU A 275 3.55 4.73 3.62
C LEU A 275 4.32 6.04 3.36
N ALA A 276 3.77 7.14 3.87
CA ALA A 276 4.16 8.51 3.53
C ALA A 276 4.73 9.32 4.71
N ASP A 277 5.26 8.66 5.72
CA ASP A 277 5.93 9.30 6.84
C ASP A 277 7.08 10.20 6.34
N VAL A 278 7.27 11.33 7.01
CA VAL A 278 8.37 12.27 6.68
C VAL A 278 9.72 11.58 6.79
N VAL A 279 10.68 12.03 5.99
CA VAL A 279 12.06 11.51 5.98
C VAL A 279 12.67 11.54 7.40
N GLY A 280 13.31 10.43 7.77
CA GLY A 280 13.92 10.26 9.09
C GLY A 280 13.01 9.68 10.18
N LEU A 281 11.73 9.36 9.88
CA LEU A 281 10.83 8.69 10.83
C LEU A 281 10.85 7.15 10.77
N GLY A 282 11.73 6.57 9.94
CA GLY A 282 11.94 5.12 9.91
C GLY A 282 10.99 4.36 9.01
N LYS A 283 10.62 4.87 7.82
CA LYS A 283 9.74 4.18 6.86
C LYS A 283 10.18 2.75 6.56
N THR A 284 11.47 2.51 6.34
CA THR A 284 12.02 1.17 6.09
C THR A 284 11.72 0.22 7.25
N LEU A 285 11.88 0.69 8.49
CA LEU A 285 11.60 -0.07 9.69
C LEU A 285 10.10 -0.41 9.80
N VAL A 286 9.22 0.59 9.65
CA VAL A 286 7.76 0.40 9.67
C VAL A 286 7.32 -0.58 8.59
N ALA A 287 7.82 -0.44 7.37
CA ALA A 287 7.53 -1.35 6.27
C ALA A 287 8.00 -2.78 6.55
N SER A 288 9.18 -2.96 7.17
CA SER A 288 9.71 -4.27 7.57
C SER A 288 8.85 -4.93 8.67
N MET A 289 8.37 -4.15 9.64
CA MET A 289 7.44 -4.65 10.67
C MET A 289 6.11 -5.08 10.06
N ILE A 290 5.56 -4.31 9.12
CA ILE A 290 4.32 -4.68 8.41
C ILE A 290 4.54 -5.94 7.57
N ALA A 291 5.67 -6.05 6.87
CA ALA A 291 6.04 -7.23 6.08
C ALA A 291 6.16 -8.49 6.97
N LYS A 292 6.77 -8.37 8.15
CA LYS A 292 6.86 -9.47 9.12
C LYS A 292 5.49 -9.89 9.63
N ARG A 293 4.66 -8.92 10.02
CA ARG A 293 3.28 -9.19 10.46
C ARG A 293 2.45 -9.85 9.35
N PHE A 294 2.60 -9.36 8.12
CA PHE A 294 1.93 -9.95 6.96
C PHE A 294 2.38 -11.40 6.74
N ARG A 295 3.69 -11.67 6.80
CA ARG A 295 4.24 -13.02 6.64
C ARG A 295 3.73 -13.99 7.72
N ILE A 296 3.62 -13.53 8.97
CA ILE A 296 3.04 -14.33 10.05
C ILE A 296 1.57 -14.62 9.78
N ALA A 297 0.79 -13.62 9.37
CA ALA A 297 -0.63 -13.76 9.11
C ALA A 297 -0.95 -14.59 7.85
N ASN A 298 -0.11 -14.51 6.80
CA ASN A 298 -0.32 -15.21 5.53
C ASN A 298 0.34 -16.60 5.48
N GLY A 299 1.23 -16.92 6.43
CA GLY A 299 1.98 -18.19 6.52
C GLY A 299 3.48 -17.97 6.33
N LEU A 300 4.26 -18.41 7.32
CA LEU A 300 5.71 -18.13 7.41
C LEU A 300 6.54 -18.69 6.24
N GLU A 301 6.22 -19.90 5.79
CA GLU A 301 7.02 -20.61 4.77
C GLU A 301 6.49 -20.36 3.33
N GLN A 302 5.25 -19.97 3.21
CA GLN A 302 4.55 -19.81 1.93
C GLN A 302 4.70 -18.41 1.36
N THR A 303 4.74 -17.37 2.23
CA THR A 303 4.72 -15.97 1.82
C THR A 303 6.00 -15.55 1.11
N LYS A 304 5.87 -15.11 -0.13
CA LYS A 304 6.94 -14.58 -0.97
C LYS A 304 6.84 -13.06 -1.10
N ILE A 305 7.93 -12.36 -0.83
CA ILE A 305 7.99 -10.90 -0.77
C ILE A 305 8.91 -10.37 -1.88
N LEU A 306 8.48 -9.32 -2.57
CA LEU A 306 9.30 -8.54 -3.48
C LEU A 306 9.53 -7.15 -2.93
N VAL A 307 10.80 -6.71 -2.92
CA VAL A 307 11.17 -5.34 -2.52
C VAL A 307 11.82 -4.65 -3.71
N VAL A 308 11.16 -3.63 -4.22
CA VAL A 308 11.62 -2.79 -5.32
C VAL A 308 12.28 -1.55 -4.73
N THR A 309 13.56 -1.35 -4.99
CA THR A 309 14.35 -0.27 -4.37
C THR A 309 15.23 0.49 -5.37
N PRO A 310 15.56 1.75 -5.08
CA PRO A 310 16.71 2.38 -5.74
C PRO A 310 18.02 1.63 -5.40
N PRO A 311 18.97 1.52 -6.34
CA PRO A 311 20.26 0.86 -6.09
C PRO A 311 20.99 1.41 -4.87
N ALA A 312 20.78 2.69 -4.61
CA ALA A 312 21.42 3.42 -3.52
C ALA A 312 21.09 2.94 -2.12
N VAL A 313 19.93 2.34 -1.89
CA VAL A 313 19.42 1.93 -0.57
C VAL A 313 19.19 0.43 -0.45
N GLU A 314 19.46 -0.34 -1.50
CA GLU A 314 19.22 -1.79 -1.54
C GLU A 314 19.96 -2.53 -0.42
N SER A 315 21.21 -2.19 -0.16
CA SER A 315 22.01 -2.81 0.92
C SER A 315 21.38 -2.57 2.31
N ASN A 316 20.88 -1.38 2.55
CA ASN A 316 20.20 -1.03 3.80
C ASN A 316 18.88 -1.81 3.96
N TRP A 317 18.09 -1.97 2.88
CA TRP A 317 16.89 -2.80 2.89
C TRP A 317 17.21 -4.26 3.19
N LYS A 318 18.21 -4.83 2.53
CA LYS A 318 18.66 -6.21 2.78
C LYS A 318 19.11 -6.42 4.22
N GLN A 319 19.87 -5.48 4.78
CA GLN A 319 20.31 -5.54 6.18
C GLN A 319 19.14 -5.45 7.15
N THR A 320 18.19 -4.53 6.92
CA THR A 320 17.01 -4.38 7.76
C THR A 320 16.14 -5.64 7.71
N PHE A 321 15.84 -6.16 6.52
CA PHE A 321 15.06 -7.39 6.36
C PHE A 321 15.71 -8.60 7.05
N ARG A 322 17.03 -8.72 6.97
CA ARG A 322 17.78 -9.76 7.68
C ARG A 322 17.63 -9.63 9.20
N SER A 323 17.69 -8.42 9.74
CA SER A 323 17.46 -8.17 11.17
C SER A 323 16.09 -8.61 11.64
N PHE A 324 15.08 -8.57 10.76
CA PHE A 324 13.71 -9.04 11.03
C PHE A 324 13.47 -10.52 10.70
N GLY A 325 14.49 -11.23 10.21
CA GLY A 325 14.35 -12.63 9.75
C GLY A 325 13.48 -12.78 8.50
N LEU A 326 13.46 -11.75 7.65
CA LEU A 326 12.67 -11.69 6.41
C LEU A 326 13.50 -12.03 5.16
N ASP A 327 14.79 -12.32 5.28
CA ASP A 327 15.69 -12.63 4.16
C ASP A 327 15.28 -13.90 3.40
N LYS A 328 14.74 -14.89 4.11
CA LYS A 328 14.12 -16.07 3.48
C LYS A 328 12.82 -15.64 2.80
N ASN A 329 12.60 -16.12 1.57
CA ASN A 329 11.41 -15.84 0.78
C ASN A 329 11.24 -14.34 0.45
N THR A 330 12.33 -13.57 0.37
CA THR A 330 12.32 -12.19 -0.11
C THR A 330 13.32 -12.01 -1.26
N LYS A 331 12.85 -11.40 -2.34
CA LYS A 331 13.68 -10.98 -3.47
C LYS A 331 13.76 -9.45 -3.51
N PHE A 332 14.94 -8.95 -3.87
CA PHE A 332 15.20 -7.53 -4.03
C PHE A 332 15.50 -7.22 -5.49
N ILE A 333 14.89 -6.18 -6.03
CA ILE A 333 15.11 -5.75 -7.41
C ILE A 333 15.24 -4.23 -7.48
N THR A 334 16.10 -3.76 -8.38
CA THR A 334 16.24 -2.33 -8.63
C THR A 334 15.22 -1.83 -9.65
N ASN A 335 14.89 -0.54 -9.55
CA ASN A 335 13.88 0.11 -10.39
C ASN A 335 14.09 -0.11 -11.91
N GLY A 336 15.34 -0.18 -12.37
CA GLY A 336 15.66 -0.38 -13.79
C GLY A 336 15.59 -1.82 -14.28
N SER A 337 15.40 -2.79 -13.39
CA SER A 337 15.48 -4.23 -13.70
C SER A 337 14.15 -4.96 -13.63
N LEU A 338 13.03 -4.25 -13.44
CA LEU A 338 11.68 -4.85 -13.27
C LEU A 338 11.25 -5.77 -14.43
N GLY A 339 11.73 -5.53 -15.64
CA GLY A 339 11.47 -6.39 -16.80
C GLY A 339 11.90 -7.83 -16.57
N LYS A 340 12.95 -8.08 -15.78
CA LYS A 340 13.43 -9.43 -15.47
C LYS A 340 12.34 -10.32 -14.85
N ILE A 341 11.52 -9.75 -13.98
CA ILE A 341 10.37 -10.43 -13.34
C ILE A 341 9.13 -10.33 -14.24
N ALA A 342 8.81 -9.12 -14.72
CA ALA A 342 7.61 -8.89 -15.50
C ALA A 342 7.54 -9.73 -16.77
N ASP A 343 8.68 -9.95 -17.42
CA ASP A 343 8.78 -10.70 -18.70
C ASP A 343 9.32 -12.13 -18.51
N GLY A 344 9.62 -12.53 -17.24
CA GLY A 344 10.10 -13.86 -16.91
C GLY A 344 11.48 -14.19 -17.50
N THR A 345 12.34 -13.18 -17.66
CA THR A 345 13.65 -13.36 -18.33
C THR A 345 14.79 -13.77 -17.40
N ASP A 346 14.58 -13.83 -16.09
CA ASP A 346 15.60 -14.14 -15.08
C ASP A 346 15.00 -15.00 -13.92
N LEU A 347 14.42 -16.15 -14.27
CA LEU A 347 13.80 -17.06 -13.31
C LEU A 347 14.82 -17.79 -12.42
N ASP A 348 16.09 -17.79 -12.78
CA ASP A 348 17.17 -18.33 -11.92
C ASP A 348 17.34 -17.50 -10.64
N ASN A 349 17.14 -16.20 -10.73
CA ASN A 349 17.30 -15.27 -9.60
C ASN A 349 15.97 -14.83 -8.96
N TYR A 350 14.87 -14.88 -9.69
CA TYR A 350 13.56 -14.41 -9.26
C TYR A 350 12.52 -15.51 -9.43
N TRP A 351 11.42 -15.41 -8.67
CA TRP A 351 10.26 -16.29 -8.84
C TRP A 351 9.36 -15.78 -9.97
N ASP A 352 8.47 -16.64 -10.44
CA ASP A 352 7.43 -16.24 -11.36
C ASP A 352 6.58 -15.10 -10.80
N VAL A 353 6.06 -14.29 -11.69
CA VAL A 353 5.35 -13.06 -11.31
C VAL A 353 4.14 -13.32 -10.41
N ASP A 354 3.44 -14.43 -10.57
CA ASP A 354 2.27 -14.81 -9.80
C ASP A 354 2.59 -15.40 -8.41
N GLU A 355 3.84 -15.75 -8.16
CA GLU A 355 4.24 -16.33 -6.87
C GLU A 355 4.41 -15.30 -5.74
N TYR A 356 4.48 -14.01 -6.05
CA TYR A 356 4.65 -12.98 -5.02
C TYR A 356 3.32 -12.64 -4.33
N ASP A 357 3.34 -12.59 -2.99
CA ASP A 357 2.20 -12.21 -2.15
C ASP A 357 2.20 -10.75 -1.75
N LEU A 358 3.39 -10.22 -1.39
CA LEU A 358 3.58 -8.85 -0.90
C LEU A 358 4.66 -8.14 -1.72
N ILE A 359 4.35 -6.93 -2.16
CA ILE A 359 5.26 -6.09 -2.94
C ILE A 359 5.46 -4.78 -2.19
N LEU A 360 6.72 -4.46 -1.88
CA LEU A 360 7.11 -3.17 -1.32
C LEU A 360 7.83 -2.37 -2.40
N VAL A 361 7.44 -1.12 -2.60
CA VAL A 361 8.02 -0.23 -3.61
C VAL A 361 8.55 1.01 -2.94
N ASP A 362 9.88 1.11 -2.84
CA ASP A 362 10.53 2.30 -2.29
C ASP A 362 10.69 3.37 -3.36
N GLU A 363 10.59 4.65 -2.95
CA GLU A 363 10.53 5.82 -3.83
C GLU A 363 9.46 5.68 -4.92
N ALA A 364 8.25 5.26 -4.50
CA ALA A 364 7.13 4.96 -5.38
C ALA A 364 6.71 6.13 -6.29
N HIS A 365 7.08 7.38 -5.95
CA HIS A 365 6.85 8.54 -6.80
C HIS A 365 7.52 8.44 -8.19
N LYS A 366 8.48 7.55 -8.39
CA LYS A 366 9.10 7.27 -9.71
C LYS A 366 8.12 6.62 -10.68
N TYR A 367 7.09 5.92 -10.16
CA TYR A 367 6.09 5.20 -10.94
C TYR A 367 4.78 5.98 -11.11
N ARG A 368 4.88 7.27 -11.41
CA ARG A 368 3.74 8.16 -11.66
C ARG A 368 3.37 8.30 -13.14
N ASN A 369 4.31 7.99 -14.04
CA ASN A 369 4.09 8.09 -15.47
C ASN A 369 3.67 6.73 -16.04
N HIS A 370 2.40 6.59 -16.39
CA HIS A 370 1.81 5.37 -16.93
C HIS A 370 2.36 4.95 -18.32
N THR A 371 2.98 5.88 -19.06
CA THR A 371 3.60 5.58 -20.36
C THR A 371 5.02 5.05 -20.22
N SER A 372 5.60 5.09 -19.03
CA SER A 372 6.95 4.58 -18.79
C SER A 372 6.97 3.04 -18.74
N GLN A 373 7.99 2.45 -19.32
CA GLN A 373 8.20 1.01 -19.29
C GLN A 373 8.28 0.48 -17.85
N GLY A 374 8.93 1.22 -16.95
CA GLY A 374 9.02 0.86 -15.54
C GLY A 374 7.66 0.78 -14.84
N PHE A 375 6.73 1.70 -15.13
CA PHE A 375 5.37 1.62 -14.62
C PHE A 375 4.63 0.38 -15.15
N ASN A 376 4.73 0.12 -16.45
CA ASN A 376 4.06 -1.03 -17.08
C ASN A 376 4.53 -2.36 -16.49
N HIS A 377 5.85 -2.53 -16.32
CA HIS A 377 6.39 -3.72 -15.67
C HIS A 377 5.91 -3.85 -14.21
N LEU A 378 5.97 -2.77 -13.43
CA LEU A 378 5.50 -2.80 -12.04
C LEU A 378 4.01 -3.10 -11.95
N GLN A 379 3.18 -2.50 -12.82
CA GLN A 379 1.75 -2.75 -12.86
C GLN A 379 1.46 -4.22 -13.17
N ARG A 380 2.15 -4.81 -14.14
CA ARG A 380 2.04 -6.24 -14.45
C ARG A 380 2.37 -7.11 -13.24
N ILE A 381 3.48 -6.81 -12.55
CA ILE A 381 3.88 -7.53 -11.33
C ILE A 381 2.81 -7.41 -10.23
N CYS A 382 2.25 -6.24 -10.02
CA CYS A 382 1.26 -5.99 -8.97
C CYS A 382 -0.13 -6.57 -9.28
N LYS A 383 -0.53 -6.63 -10.56
CA LYS A 383 -1.91 -6.95 -10.95
C LYS A 383 -2.14 -8.40 -11.33
N ILE A 384 -1.12 -9.15 -11.71
CA ILE A 384 -1.26 -10.59 -11.93
C ILE A 384 -1.65 -11.23 -10.59
N PRO A 385 -2.76 -12.00 -10.55
CA PRO A 385 -3.19 -12.69 -9.34
C PRO A 385 -2.08 -13.57 -8.77
N ARG A 386 -2.06 -13.72 -7.46
CA ARG A 386 -1.11 -14.63 -6.80
C ARG A 386 -1.57 -16.08 -6.95
N SER A 387 -0.64 -16.98 -7.20
CA SER A 387 -0.88 -18.43 -7.25
C SER A 387 -0.74 -19.12 -5.89
N ASN A 388 -0.06 -18.47 -4.92
CA ASN A 388 0.16 -19.03 -3.60
C ASN A 388 -1.12 -19.06 -2.76
N GLU A 389 -1.44 -20.23 -2.20
CA GLU A 389 -2.51 -20.39 -1.21
C GLU A 389 -2.00 -19.97 0.18
N GLY A 390 -1.99 -18.67 0.45
CA GLY A 390 -1.71 -18.16 1.79
C GLY A 390 -2.96 -18.21 2.68
N LEU A 391 -2.77 -18.02 4.00
CA LEU A 391 -3.87 -17.99 4.98
C LEU A 391 -4.78 -16.75 4.82
N ILE A 392 -4.27 -15.68 4.21
CA ILE A 392 -5.08 -14.50 3.89
C ILE A 392 -5.86 -14.76 2.61
N GLU A 393 -7.17 -14.69 2.71
CA GLU A 393 -8.10 -14.95 1.60
C GLU A 393 -7.91 -13.96 0.42
N GLY A 394 -8.18 -14.46 -0.79
CA GLY A 394 -8.19 -13.71 -2.04
C GLY A 394 -6.90 -13.87 -2.85
N ASP A 395 -7.03 -13.60 -4.14
CA ASP A 395 -6.00 -13.76 -5.17
C ASP A 395 -5.17 -12.49 -5.42
N LYS A 396 -5.56 -11.36 -4.83
CA LYS A 396 -4.87 -10.07 -5.03
C LYS A 396 -3.60 -9.99 -4.19
N LYS A 397 -2.52 -9.58 -4.83
CA LYS A 397 -1.28 -9.22 -4.15
C LYS A 397 -1.46 -8.01 -3.27
N LYS A 398 -0.68 -7.93 -2.21
CA LYS A 398 -0.65 -6.78 -1.31
C LYS A 398 0.51 -5.87 -1.68
N VAL A 399 0.26 -4.55 -1.73
CA VAL A 399 1.24 -3.57 -2.23
C VAL A 399 1.43 -2.43 -1.24
N ILE A 400 2.68 -2.17 -0.86
CA ILE A 400 3.05 -1.03 -0.01
C ILE A 400 3.86 -0.04 -0.86
N LEU A 401 3.30 1.13 -1.11
CA LEU A 401 3.97 2.21 -1.83
C LEU A 401 4.62 3.17 -0.84
N ILE A 402 5.94 3.20 -0.81
CA ILE A 402 6.72 3.99 0.15
C ILE A 402 7.21 5.25 -0.55
N SER A 403 6.77 6.42 -0.07
CA SER A 403 7.20 7.72 -0.60
C SER A 403 6.88 8.82 0.39
N ALA A 404 7.81 9.76 0.61
CA ALA A 404 7.55 10.92 1.46
C ALA A 404 6.46 11.86 0.89
N THR A 405 6.21 11.79 -0.40
CA THR A 405 5.30 12.68 -1.13
C THR A 405 4.41 11.88 -2.08
N PRO A 406 3.33 11.24 -1.59
CA PRO A 406 2.41 10.48 -2.45
C PRO A 406 1.65 11.38 -3.44
N LEU A 407 1.43 12.64 -3.08
CA LEU A 407 0.83 13.69 -3.91
C LEU A 407 1.92 14.66 -4.35
N ASN A 408 2.51 14.42 -5.52
CA ASN A 408 3.65 15.24 -5.97
C ASN A 408 3.21 16.44 -6.82
N ASN A 409 2.84 16.25 -8.07
CA ASN A 409 2.70 17.37 -9.00
C ASN A 409 1.32 17.46 -9.64
N ARG A 410 0.68 16.34 -9.96
CA ARG A 410 -0.59 16.30 -10.70
C ARG A 410 -1.57 15.30 -10.11
N PRO A 411 -2.87 15.53 -10.21
CA PRO A 411 -3.88 14.54 -9.82
C PRO A 411 -3.72 13.19 -10.52
N GLU A 412 -3.25 13.21 -11.78
CA GLU A 412 -3.00 12.00 -12.58
C GLU A 412 -1.91 11.11 -11.96
N ASP A 413 -0.89 11.69 -11.33
CA ASP A 413 0.21 10.95 -10.72
C ASP A 413 -0.30 9.97 -9.66
N LEU A 414 -1.21 10.45 -8.80
CA LEU A 414 -1.86 9.61 -7.79
C LEU A 414 -2.80 8.58 -8.42
N TYR A 415 -3.60 8.99 -9.41
CA TYR A 415 -4.53 8.10 -10.11
C TYR A 415 -3.83 6.89 -10.71
N TYR A 416 -2.66 7.08 -11.33
CA TYR A 416 -1.90 5.97 -11.87
C TYR A 416 -1.26 5.11 -10.78
N GLN A 417 -0.72 5.70 -9.71
CA GLN A 417 -0.17 4.92 -8.60
C GLN A 417 -1.23 4.06 -7.89
N LEU A 418 -2.46 4.54 -7.77
CA LEU A 418 -3.59 3.77 -7.24
C LEU A 418 -3.86 2.50 -8.06
N GLN A 419 -3.64 2.54 -9.38
CA GLN A 419 -3.85 1.39 -10.25
C GLN A 419 -2.89 0.22 -9.98
N LEU A 420 -1.85 0.42 -9.20
CA LEU A 420 -0.95 -0.67 -8.81
C LEU A 420 -1.62 -1.65 -7.84
N PHE A 421 -2.61 -1.20 -7.03
CA PHE A 421 -3.27 -2.06 -6.04
C PHE A 421 -4.80 -1.93 -6.00
N GLN A 422 -5.37 -0.90 -6.62
CA GLN A 422 -6.82 -0.69 -6.69
C GLN A 422 -7.39 -1.10 -8.05
N ASP A 423 -8.65 -1.52 -8.07
CA ASP A 423 -9.43 -1.64 -9.29
C ASP A 423 -10.03 -0.28 -9.66
N ILE A 424 -9.88 0.10 -10.92
CA ILE A 424 -10.29 1.42 -11.40
C ILE A 424 -11.81 1.62 -11.28
N ARG A 425 -12.60 0.57 -11.54
CA ARG A 425 -14.06 0.61 -11.57
C ARG A 425 -14.72 0.07 -10.30
N LYS A 426 -14.00 -0.72 -9.51
CA LYS A 426 -14.46 -1.33 -8.25
C LYS A 426 -13.41 -1.10 -7.17
N SER A 427 -13.22 0.14 -6.79
CA SER A 427 -12.31 0.50 -5.71
C SER A 427 -12.83 0.00 -4.36
N THR A 428 -11.90 -0.34 -3.47
CA THR A 428 -12.20 -0.71 -2.08
C THR A 428 -12.40 0.51 -1.18
N LEU A 429 -12.27 1.72 -1.72
CA LEU A 429 -12.45 2.97 -0.96
C LEU A 429 -13.93 3.19 -0.65
N GLU A 430 -14.24 3.55 0.58
CA GLU A 430 -15.62 3.76 1.03
C GLU A 430 -16.29 4.96 0.33
N LYS A 431 -15.51 6.04 0.14
CA LYS A 431 -16.01 7.29 -0.44
C LYS A 431 -15.92 7.36 -1.97
N VAL A 432 -15.14 6.47 -2.59
CA VAL A 432 -14.88 6.49 -4.03
C VAL A 432 -14.89 5.06 -4.58
N SER A 433 -16.04 4.55 -4.95
CA SER A 433 -16.19 3.20 -5.52
C SER A 433 -15.66 3.08 -6.96
N ASN A 434 -15.61 4.17 -7.71
CA ASN A 434 -15.09 4.23 -9.08
C ASN A 434 -14.06 5.36 -9.21
N LEU A 435 -12.79 4.97 -9.29
CA LEU A 435 -11.67 5.90 -9.38
C LEU A 435 -11.67 6.69 -10.69
N GLN A 436 -12.01 6.05 -11.81
CA GLN A 436 -12.06 6.70 -13.11
C GLN A 436 -13.09 7.84 -13.11
N HIS A 437 -14.29 7.55 -12.64
CA HIS A 437 -15.36 8.54 -12.57
C HIS A 437 -15.02 9.72 -11.64
N PHE A 438 -14.29 9.44 -10.55
CA PHE A 438 -13.85 10.47 -9.61
C PHE A 438 -12.71 11.33 -10.15
N PHE A 439 -11.67 10.72 -10.72
CA PHE A 439 -10.47 11.43 -11.14
C PHE A 439 -10.60 12.15 -12.48
N SER A 440 -11.36 11.61 -13.45
CA SER A 440 -11.45 12.20 -14.80
C SER A 440 -11.87 13.67 -14.80
N PRO A 441 -12.95 14.10 -14.12
CA PRO A 441 -13.33 15.51 -14.10
C PRO A 441 -12.32 16.39 -13.34
N LEU A 442 -11.67 15.87 -12.30
CA LEU A 442 -10.65 16.61 -11.55
C LEU A 442 -9.39 16.84 -12.37
N ILE A 443 -8.96 15.83 -13.14
CA ILE A 443 -7.83 15.91 -14.07
C ILE A 443 -8.12 16.92 -15.19
N GLN A 444 -9.31 16.86 -15.76
CA GLN A 444 -9.72 17.81 -16.79
C GLN A 444 -9.72 19.24 -16.25
N LYS A 445 -10.37 19.47 -15.11
CA LYS A 445 -10.40 20.79 -14.46
C LYS A 445 -8.99 21.30 -14.10
N TYR A 446 -8.09 20.40 -13.65
CA TYR A 446 -6.71 20.75 -13.36
C TYR A 446 -5.98 21.23 -14.63
N ARG A 447 -6.13 20.51 -15.76
CA ARG A 447 -5.54 20.89 -17.06
C ARG A 447 -6.06 22.25 -17.53
N GLU A 448 -7.37 22.46 -17.48
CA GLU A 448 -7.98 23.75 -17.86
C GLU A 448 -7.42 24.92 -17.03
N ILE A 449 -7.19 24.72 -15.73
CA ILE A 449 -6.58 25.73 -14.86
C ILE A 449 -5.11 25.96 -15.23
N MET A 450 -4.36 24.92 -15.55
CA MET A 450 -2.93 25.04 -15.88
C MET A 450 -2.69 25.65 -17.26
N ASP A 451 -3.60 25.44 -18.21
CA ASP A 451 -3.54 25.99 -19.58
C ASP A 451 -4.05 27.44 -19.64
N ALA A 452 -4.73 27.91 -18.59
CA ALA A 452 -5.23 29.26 -18.52
C ALA A 452 -4.10 30.31 -18.33
N LYS A 453 -4.22 31.48 -18.93
CA LYS A 453 -3.24 32.59 -18.79
C LYS A 453 -3.07 33.08 -17.34
N THR A 454 -4.08 32.87 -16.50
CA THR A 454 -4.06 33.22 -15.07
C THR A 454 -4.26 31.98 -14.22
N THR A 455 -3.33 31.72 -13.30
CA THR A 455 -3.38 30.54 -12.42
C THR A 455 -4.46 30.71 -11.35
N ASN A 456 -5.49 29.86 -11.38
CA ASN A 456 -6.52 29.79 -10.34
C ASN A 456 -6.06 28.88 -9.17
N ILE A 457 -5.39 29.48 -8.19
CA ILE A 457 -4.84 28.76 -7.01
C ILE A 457 -5.96 28.14 -6.17
N GLU A 458 -7.11 28.79 -6.04
CA GLU A 458 -8.24 28.27 -5.25
C GLU A 458 -8.86 27.03 -5.91
N GLY A 459 -9.00 27.04 -7.23
CA GLY A 459 -9.45 25.87 -7.98
C GLY A 459 -8.52 24.66 -7.80
N ILE A 460 -7.21 24.90 -7.81
CA ILE A 460 -6.21 23.85 -7.53
C ILE A 460 -6.34 23.32 -6.09
N ARG A 461 -6.48 24.21 -5.11
CA ARG A 461 -6.66 23.82 -3.69
C ARG A 461 -7.89 22.95 -3.47
N GLU A 462 -9.00 23.30 -4.13
CA GLU A 462 -10.24 22.52 -4.02
C GLU A 462 -10.10 21.13 -4.63
N ILE A 463 -9.43 20.97 -5.77
CA ILE A 463 -9.12 19.67 -6.37
C ILE A 463 -8.33 18.81 -5.39
N TYR A 464 -7.25 19.34 -4.82
CA TYR A 464 -6.42 18.60 -3.88
C TYR A 464 -7.10 18.33 -2.54
N LYS A 465 -8.01 19.19 -2.10
CA LYS A 465 -8.83 18.95 -0.91
C LYS A 465 -9.73 17.75 -1.10
N GLN A 466 -10.45 17.67 -2.22
CA GLN A 466 -11.32 16.53 -2.53
C GLN A 466 -10.52 15.20 -2.60
N ILE A 467 -9.37 15.20 -3.27
CA ILE A 467 -8.49 14.03 -3.35
C ILE A 467 -8.02 13.62 -1.96
N ARG A 468 -7.63 14.56 -1.12
CA ARG A 468 -7.14 14.29 0.24
C ARG A 468 -8.22 13.69 1.12
N GLU A 469 -9.43 14.28 1.13
CA GLU A 469 -10.52 13.88 2.02
C GLU A 469 -11.20 12.57 1.60
N LYS A 470 -11.25 12.31 0.28
CA LYS A 470 -11.99 11.14 -0.25
C LYS A 470 -11.13 9.95 -0.61
N VAL A 471 -9.83 10.15 -0.84
CA VAL A 471 -8.94 9.08 -1.29
C VAL A 471 -7.76 8.91 -0.33
N ILE A 472 -6.93 9.96 -0.15
CA ILE A 472 -5.67 9.83 0.59
C ILE A 472 -5.90 9.46 2.05
N ALA A 473 -6.93 10.01 2.68
CA ALA A 473 -7.24 9.76 4.09
C ALA A 473 -7.49 8.28 4.40
N GLU A 474 -8.01 7.50 3.43
CA GLU A 474 -8.33 6.09 3.63
C GLU A 474 -7.15 5.14 3.37
N ILE A 475 -6.14 5.56 2.60
CA ILE A 475 -5.07 4.68 2.11
C ILE A 475 -3.67 5.22 2.34
N THR A 476 -3.50 6.15 3.27
CA THR A 476 -2.18 6.72 3.54
C THR A 476 -1.88 6.76 5.02
N VAL A 477 -0.79 6.13 5.39
CA VAL A 477 -0.14 6.28 6.70
C VAL A 477 0.87 7.41 6.57
N ARG A 478 0.62 8.53 7.25
CA ARG A 478 1.50 9.71 7.19
C ARG A 478 1.62 10.37 8.55
N ARG A 479 2.86 10.59 8.97
CA ARG A 479 3.21 11.34 10.16
C ARG A 479 4.27 12.38 9.85
N THR A 480 4.19 13.50 10.55
CA THR A 480 5.17 14.58 10.47
C THR A 480 5.83 14.78 11.83
N ARG A 481 7.00 15.42 11.86
CA ARG A 481 7.65 15.78 13.13
C ARG A 481 6.78 16.67 14.01
N ARG A 482 5.86 17.45 13.42
CA ARG A 482 4.87 18.26 14.16
C ARG A 482 3.83 17.38 14.84
N ASP A 483 3.39 16.31 14.20
CA ASP A 483 2.43 15.38 14.76
C ASP A 483 3.03 14.65 15.97
N LEU A 484 4.31 14.26 15.90
CA LEU A 484 5.00 13.63 17.02
C LEU A 484 5.07 14.55 18.25
N LYS A 485 5.13 15.87 18.06
CA LYS A 485 5.10 16.85 19.17
C LYS A 485 3.71 17.08 19.75
N LYS A 486 2.64 16.77 19.01
CA LYS A 486 1.24 16.98 19.46
C LYS A 486 0.73 15.89 20.41
N TYR A 487 1.20 14.66 20.23
CA TYR A 487 0.72 13.52 21.01
C TYR A 487 1.65 13.25 22.20
N PRO A 488 1.16 13.38 23.45
CA PRO A 488 1.98 13.20 24.67
C PRO A 488 2.72 11.86 24.68
N LYS A 489 2.05 10.77 24.29
CA LYS A 489 2.63 9.42 24.21
C LYS A 489 3.87 9.36 23.32
N TYR A 490 3.80 9.96 22.12
CA TYR A 490 4.93 9.98 21.20
C TYR A 490 6.08 10.85 21.72
N LEU A 491 5.73 11.99 22.33
CA LEU A 491 6.72 12.90 22.89
C LEU A 491 7.47 12.27 24.08
N GLU A 492 6.76 11.50 24.91
CA GLU A 492 7.33 10.77 26.03
C GLU A 492 8.33 9.71 25.55
N ASP A 493 7.95 8.87 24.61
CA ASP A 493 8.84 7.86 24.01
C ASP A 493 10.10 8.49 23.42
N ILE A 494 9.96 9.59 22.68
CA ILE A 494 11.08 10.31 22.06
C ILE A 494 12.05 10.82 23.15
N LYS A 495 11.52 11.37 24.24
CA LYS A 495 12.32 11.85 25.37
C LYS A 495 13.01 10.69 26.10
N GLN A 496 12.28 9.62 26.43
CA GLN A 496 12.83 8.44 27.11
C GLN A 496 13.94 7.76 26.30
N GLN A 497 13.81 7.75 24.95
CA GLN A 497 14.79 7.18 24.05
C GLN A 497 15.95 8.13 23.70
N GLY A 498 15.96 9.34 24.26
CA GLY A 498 16.99 10.35 23.98
C GLY A 498 17.06 10.78 22.51
N ILE A 499 15.93 10.79 21.80
CA ILE A 499 15.86 11.19 20.39
C ILE A 499 15.67 12.70 20.31
N ILE A 500 16.57 13.37 19.65
CA ILE A 500 16.53 14.81 19.40
C ILE A 500 16.32 15.06 17.93
N PHE A 501 15.25 15.75 17.56
CA PHE A 501 15.04 16.26 16.20
C PHE A 501 15.64 17.66 16.09
N PRO A 502 16.53 17.91 15.12
CA PRO A 502 17.07 19.24 14.91
C PRO A 502 15.96 20.21 14.49
N GLU A 503 16.09 21.44 14.92
CA GLU A 503 15.24 22.54 14.46
C GLU A 503 15.73 23.03 13.09
N ILE A 504 14.78 23.33 12.23
CA ILE A 504 15.09 23.88 10.90
C ILE A 504 15.00 25.39 11.01
N ALA A 505 16.16 26.05 10.90
CA ALA A 505 16.20 27.50 10.80
C ALA A 505 15.55 27.98 9.49
N PRO A 506 15.06 29.22 9.44
CA PRO A 506 14.55 29.80 8.20
C PRO A 506 15.58 29.76 7.07
N LEU A 507 15.12 29.46 5.85
CA LEU A 507 15.98 29.49 4.66
C LEU A 507 16.57 30.89 4.49
N GLN A 508 17.88 30.92 4.26
CA GLN A 508 18.60 32.14 3.93
C GLN A 508 19.10 32.07 2.49
N THR A 509 18.76 33.07 1.70
CA THR A 509 19.29 33.24 0.34
C THR A 509 20.64 33.93 0.43
N VAL A 510 21.66 33.34 -0.17
CA VAL A 510 22.99 33.96 -0.29
C VAL A 510 23.15 34.49 -1.69
N GLU A 511 23.09 35.79 -1.82
CA GLU A 511 23.27 36.49 -3.10
C GLU A 511 24.73 36.74 -3.40
N TYR A 512 25.10 36.58 -4.67
CA TYR A 512 26.39 36.95 -5.22
C TYR A 512 26.21 37.77 -6.51
N TYR A 513 27.11 38.64 -6.83
CA TYR A 513 27.00 39.54 -7.96
C TYR A 513 28.11 39.29 -8.97
N LEU A 514 27.72 39.28 -10.25
CA LEU A 514 28.69 39.21 -11.34
C LEU A 514 29.22 40.64 -11.64
N ASN A 515 30.52 40.78 -11.87
CA ASN A 515 31.04 42.02 -12.36
C ASN A 515 30.48 42.33 -13.80
N PRO A 516 30.52 43.56 -14.30
CA PRO A 516 29.92 43.91 -15.56
C PRO A 516 30.43 43.10 -16.76
N THR A 517 31.71 42.72 -16.77
CA THR A 517 32.31 41.90 -17.83
C THR A 517 31.79 40.47 -17.83
N ILE A 518 31.82 39.85 -16.67
CA ILE A 518 31.29 38.47 -16.51
C ILE A 518 29.77 38.46 -16.75
N SER A 519 29.03 39.46 -16.26
CA SER A 519 27.59 39.60 -16.49
C SER A 519 27.26 39.64 -17.99
N LYS A 520 27.97 40.46 -18.76
CA LYS A 520 27.80 40.54 -20.21
C LYS A 520 28.08 39.21 -20.91
N LEU A 521 29.16 38.53 -20.52
CA LEU A 521 29.53 37.23 -21.05
C LEU A 521 28.47 36.18 -20.69
N PHE A 522 28.01 36.17 -19.44
CA PHE A 522 26.98 35.25 -18.94
C PHE A 522 25.69 35.33 -19.76
N TYR A 523 25.11 36.53 -19.94
CA TYR A 523 23.94 36.77 -20.75
C TYR A 523 24.15 36.41 -22.23
N LYS A 524 25.30 36.76 -22.80
CA LYS A 524 25.68 36.38 -24.16
C LYS A 524 25.70 34.86 -24.31
N THR A 525 26.24 34.18 -23.32
CA THR A 525 26.32 32.70 -23.28
C THR A 525 24.94 32.06 -23.22
N ILE A 526 24.06 32.55 -22.34
CA ILE A 526 22.67 32.04 -22.29
C ILE A 526 21.99 32.21 -23.65
N LEU A 527 22.09 33.37 -24.25
CA LEU A 527 21.52 33.58 -25.57
C LEU A 527 22.13 32.66 -26.64
N SER A 528 23.44 32.39 -26.58
CA SER A 528 24.09 31.47 -27.51
C SER A 528 23.67 29.99 -27.31
N LEU A 529 23.36 29.61 -26.09
CA LEU A 529 22.94 28.24 -25.73
C LEU A 529 21.44 27.99 -25.99
N THR A 530 20.60 29.05 -26.00
CA THR A 530 19.14 28.93 -26.09
C THR A 530 18.58 29.36 -27.45
N ASP A 531 19.27 30.18 -28.19
CA ASP A 531 18.86 30.70 -29.51
C ASP A 531 19.12 29.64 -30.58
N ASP A 532 18.07 29.27 -31.34
CA ASP A 532 18.12 28.26 -32.40
C ASP A 532 18.96 28.69 -33.60
N ASP A 533 19.23 30.01 -33.77
CA ASP A 533 20.15 30.50 -34.79
C ASP A 533 21.63 30.38 -34.42
N LYS A 534 21.94 29.97 -33.20
CA LYS A 534 23.31 29.85 -32.65
C LYS A 534 23.75 28.40 -32.53
N ILE A 535 23.47 27.76 -31.40
CA ILE A 535 23.84 26.37 -31.09
C ILE A 535 22.58 25.51 -31.11
N ASN A 536 22.49 24.58 -32.05
CA ASN A 536 21.35 23.71 -32.24
C ASN A 536 21.54 22.31 -31.68
N TYR A 537 22.75 22.00 -31.17
CA TYR A 537 23.07 20.68 -30.63
C TYR A 537 22.85 19.55 -31.67
N TYR A 538 23.26 19.79 -32.90
CA TYR A 538 23.11 18.87 -34.02
C TYR A 538 23.58 17.44 -33.69
N ARG A 539 24.68 17.32 -32.97
CA ARG A 539 25.19 16.02 -32.53
C ARG A 539 24.14 15.15 -31.84
N TYR A 540 23.26 15.74 -31.04
CA TYR A 540 22.19 15.01 -30.34
C TYR A 540 20.96 14.78 -31.22
N GLN A 541 20.96 15.33 -32.40
CA GLN A 541 19.87 15.20 -33.40
C GLN A 541 20.25 14.26 -34.54
N ALA A 542 21.38 13.57 -34.51
CA ALA A 542 21.91 12.75 -35.58
C ALA A 542 20.86 11.80 -36.21
N ILE A 543 20.08 11.14 -35.39
CA ILE A 543 19.03 10.20 -35.85
C ILE A 543 18.00 10.89 -36.78
N ARG A 544 17.68 12.17 -36.53
CA ARG A 544 16.73 12.94 -37.36
C ARG A 544 17.27 13.21 -38.77
N PHE A 545 18.57 13.24 -38.94
CA PHE A 545 19.24 13.54 -40.22
C PHE A 545 19.63 12.29 -41.00
N LEU A 546 19.34 11.09 -40.51
CA LEU A 546 19.44 9.87 -41.31
C LEU A 546 18.40 9.88 -42.46
N LYS A 547 18.67 9.23 -43.57
CA LYS A 547 17.70 9.01 -44.64
C LYS A 547 16.47 8.28 -44.11
N LYS A 548 15.29 8.58 -44.64
CA LYS A 548 13.99 8.11 -44.10
C LYS A 548 13.86 6.60 -44.04
N ASP A 549 14.33 5.89 -45.02
CA ASP A 549 14.37 4.44 -45.05
C ASP A 549 15.17 3.84 -43.88
N ILE A 550 16.31 4.41 -43.58
CA ILE A 550 17.19 4.01 -42.49
C ILE A 550 16.56 4.39 -41.12
N GLN A 551 15.89 5.56 -41.04
CA GLN A 551 15.17 5.94 -39.81
C GLN A 551 14.05 4.96 -39.48
N GLU A 552 13.25 4.56 -40.47
CA GLU A 552 12.12 3.64 -40.28
C GLU A 552 12.59 2.22 -39.92
N GLU A 553 13.73 1.80 -40.41
CA GLU A 553 14.31 0.48 -40.10
C GLU A 553 14.87 0.40 -38.66
N HIS A 554 15.57 1.45 -38.20
CA HIS A 554 16.36 1.37 -36.96
C HIS A 554 15.77 2.18 -35.79
N TYR A 555 14.99 3.26 -36.04
CA TYR A 555 14.57 4.20 -35.02
C TYR A 555 13.10 4.63 -35.16
N SER A 556 12.24 4.08 -34.34
CA SER A 556 10.87 4.59 -34.21
C SER A 556 10.87 5.98 -33.53
N GLN A 557 10.14 6.97 -34.10
CA GLN A 557 10.01 8.33 -33.57
C GLN A 557 11.33 9.14 -33.53
N ALA A 558 12.20 8.95 -34.51
CA ALA A 558 13.51 9.61 -34.62
C ALA A 558 13.49 11.14 -34.36
N GLU A 559 12.54 11.84 -34.97
CA GLU A 559 12.41 13.28 -34.84
C GLU A 559 12.10 13.73 -33.41
N ARG A 560 11.13 13.08 -32.74
CA ARG A 560 10.73 13.38 -31.35
C ARG A 560 11.86 13.10 -30.35
N VAL A 561 12.57 12.00 -30.53
CA VAL A 561 13.70 11.65 -29.68
C VAL A 561 14.83 12.67 -29.83
N SER A 562 15.20 13.03 -31.06
CA SER A 562 16.25 13.98 -31.35
C SER A 562 15.97 15.38 -30.78
N GLN A 563 14.74 15.89 -30.98
CA GLN A 563 14.32 17.19 -30.42
C GLN A 563 14.36 17.18 -28.88
N SER A 564 13.90 16.09 -28.26
CA SER A 564 13.95 15.93 -26.80
C SER A 564 15.37 15.94 -26.25
N LEU A 565 16.30 15.25 -26.91
CA LEU A 565 17.71 15.21 -26.51
C LEU A 565 18.37 16.60 -26.63
N ALA A 566 18.13 17.33 -27.71
CA ALA A 566 18.64 18.69 -27.87
C ALA A 566 18.09 19.65 -26.80
N ALA A 567 16.79 19.55 -26.48
CA ALA A 567 16.17 20.36 -25.41
C ALA A 567 16.73 20.04 -24.01
N ILE A 568 17.00 18.77 -23.75
CA ILE A 568 17.66 18.33 -22.50
C ILE A 568 19.07 18.94 -22.41
N MET A 569 19.83 18.92 -23.51
CA MET A 569 21.20 19.49 -23.53
C MET A 569 21.18 21.02 -23.33
N LYS A 570 20.26 21.75 -23.96
CA LYS A 570 20.05 23.19 -23.67
C LYS A 570 19.87 23.44 -22.17
N THR A 571 18.95 22.71 -21.57
CA THR A 571 18.67 22.82 -20.13
C THR A 571 19.89 22.45 -19.27
N LEU A 572 20.59 21.38 -19.63
CA LEU A 572 21.77 20.93 -18.91
C LEU A 572 22.90 21.98 -18.95
N MET A 573 23.17 22.58 -20.11
CA MET A 573 24.19 23.61 -20.26
C MET A 573 23.91 24.85 -19.40
N VAL A 574 22.64 25.33 -19.37
CA VAL A 574 22.25 26.43 -18.49
C VAL A 574 22.44 26.05 -17.01
N LYS A 575 21.98 24.87 -16.59
CA LYS A 575 22.17 24.37 -15.22
C LYS A 575 23.65 24.24 -14.83
N ARG A 576 24.52 23.83 -15.76
CA ARG A 576 25.96 23.77 -15.51
C ARG A 576 26.55 25.15 -15.29
N LEU A 577 26.14 26.14 -16.11
CA LEU A 577 26.57 27.54 -15.96
C LEU A 577 26.11 28.13 -14.62
N GLU A 578 24.88 27.81 -14.17
CA GLU A 578 24.38 28.23 -12.87
C GLU A 578 25.06 27.49 -11.71
N SER A 579 25.50 26.24 -11.89
CA SER A 579 26.13 25.45 -10.85
C SER A 579 27.54 25.96 -10.50
N SER A 580 28.46 25.98 -11.46
CA SER A 580 29.78 26.61 -11.34
C SER A 580 30.38 26.86 -12.71
N PHE A 581 31.24 27.88 -12.80
CA PHE A 581 31.93 28.20 -14.04
C PHE A 581 32.92 27.10 -14.46
N VAL A 582 33.51 26.39 -13.52
CA VAL A 582 34.40 25.25 -13.83
C VAL A 582 33.60 24.09 -14.42
N ALA A 583 32.49 23.70 -13.82
CA ALA A 583 31.63 22.63 -14.36
C ALA A 583 31.09 22.99 -15.74
N PHE A 584 30.76 24.26 -15.98
CA PHE A 584 30.31 24.74 -17.28
C PHE A 584 31.44 24.66 -18.33
N LYS A 585 32.63 25.14 -18.02
CA LYS A 585 33.80 25.08 -18.92
C LYS A 585 34.11 23.65 -19.33
N ASN A 586 34.19 22.73 -18.35
CA ASN A 586 34.45 21.31 -18.61
C ASN A 586 33.38 20.72 -19.53
N THR A 587 32.12 21.03 -19.27
CA THR A 587 30.99 20.51 -20.10
C THR A 587 31.06 21.12 -21.51
N LEU A 588 31.38 22.39 -21.65
CA LEU A 588 31.49 23.10 -22.93
C LEU A 588 32.66 22.53 -23.76
N GLU A 589 33.84 22.31 -23.16
CA GLU A 589 34.97 21.67 -23.82
C GLU A 589 34.69 20.24 -24.27
N ASN A 590 34.04 19.44 -23.40
CA ASN A 590 33.64 18.08 -23.73
C ASN A 590 32.62 18.04 -24.88
N LEU A 591 31.68 19.01 -24.89
CA LEU A 591 30.70 19.14 -25.98
C LEU A 591 31.39 19.49 -27.30
N LEU A 592 32.34 20.45 -27.27
CA LEU A 592 33.14 20.82 -28.42
C LEU A 592 33.91 19.61 -28.97
N LYS A 593 34.73 18.97 -28.14
CA LYS A 593 35.52 17.78 -28.52
C LYS A 593 34.63 16.69 -29.14
N SER A 594 33.48 16.46 -28.53
CA SER A 594 32.58 15.42 -29.00
C SER A 594 31.91 15.77 -30.34
N THR A 595 31.69 17.07 -30.61
CA THR A 595 31.15 17.54 -31.88
C THR A 595 32.21 17.49 -32.99
N GLU A 596 33.46 17.88 -32.66
CA GLU A 596 34.61 17.77 -33.57
C GLU A 596 34.85 16.32 -33.96
N ARG A 597 34.84 15.39 -33.00
CA ARG A 597 35.02 13.96 -33.26
C ARG A 597 33.89 13.40 -34.17
N MET A 598 32.69 13.90 -34.05
CA MET A 598 31.60 13.50 -34.97
C MET A 598 31.87 13.98 -36.40
N ILE A 599 32.46 15.15 -36.59
CA ILE A 599 32.89 15.65 -37.89
C ILE A 599 34.03 14.75 -38.46
N GLU A 600 34.99 14.33 -37.63
CA GLU A 600 36.03 13.37 -38.01
C GLU A 600 35.44 12.03 -38.45
N MET A 601 34.42 11.52 -37.78
CA MET A 601 33.73 10.30 -38.18
C MET A 601 33.12 10.45 -39.57
N PHE A 602 32.56 11.60 -39.93
CA PHE A 602 32.10 11.91 -41.27
C PHE A 602 33.20 11.87 -42.30
N ALA A 603 34.37 12.45 -42.00
CA ALA A 603 35.53 12.46 -42.87
C ALA A 603 36.05 11.02 -43.12
N ASN A 604 35.94 10.13 -42.12
CA ASN A 604 36.32 8.71 -42.23
C ASN A 604 35.22 7.82 -42.78
N ASN A 605 34.07 8.40 -43.20
CA ASN A 605 32.89 7.69 -43.68
C ASN A 605 32.34 6.60 -42.73
N LYS A 606 32.46 6.84 -41.39
CA LYS A 606 32.10 5.88 -40.36
C LYS A 606 31.54 6.58 -39.14
N VAL A 607 30.23 6.69 -39.08
CA VAL A 607 29.51 7.48 -38.07
C VAL A 607 28.85 6.56 -37.04
N TYR A 608 29.28 6.66 -35.80
CA TYR A 608 28.75 5.84 -34.69
C TYR A 608 27.56 6.52 -34.01
N ILE A 609 26.39 5.86 -34.02
CA ILE A 609 25.23 6.23 -33.19
C ILE A 609 25.00 5.10 -32.19
N ALA A 610 25.51 5.29 -30.97
CA ALA A 610 25.44 4.30 -29.91
C ALA A 610 24.99 4.96 -28.59
N PRO A 611 23.67 5.12 -28.38
CA PRO A 611 23.12 5.77 -27.18
C PRO A 611 23.54 5.14 -25.85
N ASP A 612 23.81 3.84 -25.85
CA ASP A 612 24.17 3.05 -24.67
C ASP A 612 25.67 3.01 -24.39
N LEU A 613 26.49 3.58 -25.27
CA LEU A 613 27.96 3.57 -25.18
C LEU A 613 28.53 4.99 -25.19
N ASN A 614 29.53 5.23 -24.35
CA ASN A 614 30.30 6.45 -24.41
C ASN A 614 31.47 6.28 -25.41
N ILE A 615 31.17 6.43 -26.68
CA ILE A 615 32.15 6.27 -27.78
C ILE A 615 33.41 7.12 -27.58
N ASN A 616 33.23 8.36 -27.11
CA ASN A 616 34.37 9.24 -26.84
C ASN A 616 35.33 8.66 -25.78
N ALA A 617 34.74 8.07 -24.71
CA ALA A 617 35.57 7.43 -23.66
C ALA A 617 36.27 6.17 -24.15
N LEU A 618 35.72 5.46 -25.15
CA LEU A 618 36.41 4.31 -25.77
C LEU A 618 37.61 4.75 -26.57
N PHE A 619 37.48 5.79 -27.38
CA PHE A 619 38.61 6.39 -28.09
C PHE A 619 39.69 6.96 -27.14
N GLU A 620 39.31 7.63 -26.05
CA GLU A 620 40.24 8.16 -25.04
C GLU A 620 40.99 7.05 -24.29
N LYS A 621 40.44 5.85 -24.22
CA LYS A 621 41.14 4.65 -23.69
C LYS A 621 42.12 4.04 -24.69
N GLY A 622 42.20 4.58 -25.91
CA GLY A 622 43.13 4.13 -26.97
C GLY A 622 42.68 2.89 -27.73
N LEU A 623 41.35 2.56 -27.69
CA LEU A 623 40.82 1.49 -28.51
C LEU A 623 40.86 1.88 -29.97
N SER A 624 41.18 0.91 -30.85
CA SER A 624 41.12 1.07 -32.30
C SER A 624 39.65 1.13 -32.81
N GLU A 625 39.47 1.59 -34.03
CA GLU A 625 38.13 1.60 -34.67
C GLU A 625 37.54 0.22 -34.74
N GLU A 626 38.34 -0.82 -35.06
CA GLU A 626 37.91 -2.20 -35.14
C GLU A 626 37.42 -2.73 -33.77
N GLU A 627 38.15 -2.42 -32.68
CA GLU A 627 37.73 -2.82 -31.34
C GLU A 627 36.42 -2.14 -30.93
N ILE A 628 36.23 -0.87 -31.32
CA ILE A 628 35.02 -0.13 -31.06
C ILE A 628 33.84 -0.71 -31.84
N ASP A 629 34.07 -1.08 -33.10
CA ASP A 629 33.07 -1.76 -33.95
C ASP A 629 32.61 -3.07 -33.30
N GLU A 630 33.53 -3.90 -32.82
CA GLU A 630 33.20 -5.15 -32.14
C GLU A 630 32.37 -4.93 -30.91
N ILE A 631 32.70 -3.92 -30.12
CA ILE A 631 31.92 -3.54 -28.91
C ILE A 631 30.49 -3.08 -29.29
N ILE A 632 30.38 -2.26 -30.36
CA ILE A 632 29.07 -1.82 -30.86
C ILE A 632 28.25 -2.96 -31.35
N LEU A 633 28.82 -3.84 -32.17
CA LEU A 633 28.14 -5.00 -32.70
C LEU A 633 27.71 -5.98 -31.61
N SER A 634 28.57 -6.24 -30.61
CA SER A 634 28.23 -7.09 -29.49
C SER A 634 27.07 -6.53 -28.66
N LYS A 635 27.04 -5.22 -28.44
CA LYS A 635 25.96 -4.53 -27.75
C LYS A 635 24.69 -4.40 -28.57
N ASN A 636 24.80 -4.40 -29.89
CA ASN A 636 23.66 -4.37 -30.79
C ASN A 636 22.86 -5.69 -30.77
N VAL A 637 23.51 -6.83 -30.51
CA VAL A 637 22.85 -8.12 -30.25
C VAL A 637 21.93 -8.02 -29.00
N GLU A 638 22.33 -7.24 -27.99
CA GLU A 638 21.54 -7.00 -26.77
C GLU A 638 20.48 -5.89 -26.97
N ASN A 639 20.79 -4.88 -27.80
CA ASN A 639 19.94 -3.70 -28.01
C ASN A 639 20.20 -3.06 -29.37
N ALA A 640 19.27 -3.23 -30.32
CA ALA A 640 19.34 -2.77 -31.71
C ALA A 640 19.45 -1.24 -31.93
N ARG A 641 19.81 -0.48 -30.89
CA ARG A 641 19.95 0.99 -30.96
C ARG A 641 21.37 1.48 -31.24
N ASN A 642 22.34 0.59 -31.15
CA ASN A 642 23.75 0.93 -31.38
C ASN A 642 24.15 0.52 -32.79
N ASN A 643 24.36 1.49 -33.66
CA ASN A 643 24.60 1.21 -35.11
C ASN A 643 25.77 2.05 -35.63
N ILE A 644 26.33 1.57 -36.74
CA ILE A 644 27.39 2.21 -37.52
C ILE A 644 26.80 2.57 -38.90
N PHE A 645 26.92 3.83 -39.27
CA PHE A 645 26.39 4.37 -40.52
C PHE A 645 27.49 4.97 -41.40
N SER A 646 27.27 4.98 -42.72
CA SER A 646 28.08 5.74 -43.66
C SER A 646 27.73 7.24 -43.59
N ALA A 647 28.67 8.13 -43.90
CA ALA A 647 28.38 9.55 -44.06
C ALA A 647 27.28 9.82 -45.11
N ASP A 648 27.21 8.99 -46.15
CA ASP A 648 26.18 9.11 -47.18
C ASP A 648 24.76 8.75 -46.71
N ASP A 649 24.61 8.13 -45.53
CA ASP A 649 23.33 7.81 -44.95
C ASP A 649 22.64 9.02 -44.31
N PHE A 650 23.34 10.15 -44.21
CA PHE A 650 22.84 11.39 -43.62
C PHE A 650 22.49 12.45 -44.64
N ASP A 651 21.55 13.32 -44.29
CA ASP A 651 21.29 14.54 -45.02
C ASP A 651 22.50 15.48 -44.92
N PRO A 652 22.97 16.06 -46.06
CA PRO A 652 24.14 16.97 -46.06
C PRO A 652 24.05 18.16 -45.14
N SER A 653 22.85 18.62 -44.82
CA SER A 653 22.62 19.73 -43.85
C SER A 653 23.09 19.41 -42.43
N PHE A 654 23.23 18.11 -42.11
CA PHE A 654 23.70 17.68 -40.81
C PHE A 654 25.15 18.05 -40.54
N LEU A 655 26.05 17.79 -41.50
CA LEU A 655 27.47 18.17 -41.43
C LEU A 655 27.64 19.68 -41.35
N ILE A 656 26.88 20.43 -42.17
CA ILE A 656 26.87 21.90 -42.13
C ILE A 656 26.43 22.40 -40.75
N GLY A 657 25.43 21.75 -40.16
CA GLY A 657 24.96 22.06 -38.81
C GLY A 657 26.00 21.80 -37.74
N LEU A 658 26.72 20.66 -37.81
CA LEU A 658 27.80 20.31 -36.90
C LEU A 658 28.97 21.32 -36.95
N GLU A 659 29.34 21.78 -38.17
CA GLU A 659 30.36 22.80 -38.37
C GLU A 659 29.95 24.15 -37.79
N LYS A 660 28.69 24.55 -37.95
CA LYS A 660 28.11 25.76 -37.34
C LYS A 660 28.15 25.70 -35.83
N ASP A 661 27.69 24.55 -35.23
CA ASP A 661 27.76 24.35 -33.77
C ASP A 661 29.19 24.40 -33.27
N THR A 662 30.14 23.73 -33.96
CA THR A 662 31.56 23.71 -33.61
C THR A 662 32.15 25.09 -33.58
N LYS A 663 31.87 25.93 -34.58
CA LYS A 663 32.33 27.32 -34.63
C LYS A 663 31.82 28.14 -33.46
N SER A 664 30.52 27.98 -33.13
CA SER A 664 29.90 28.71 -32.01
C SER A 664 30.47 28.24 -30.67
N LEU A 665 30.69 26.92 -30.49
CA LEU A 665 31.27 26.31 -29.29
C LEU A 665 32.73 26.76 -29.11
N LYS A 666 33.54 26.78 -30.17
CA LYS A 666 34.96 27.29 -30.13
C LYS A 666 35.00 28.72 -29.61
N ASN A 667 34.17 29.59 -30.14
CA ASN A 667 34.11 30.97 -29.71
C ASN A 667 33.74 31.07 -28.20
N LEU A 668 32.77 30.29 -27.72
CA LEU A 668 32.40 30.29 -26.30
C LEU A 668 33.56 29.74 -25.42
N VAL A 669 34.19 28.64 -25.82
CA VAL A 669 35.35 28.09 -25.10
C VAL A 669 36.46 29.14 -24.92
N GLU A 670 36.82 29.85 -26.00
CA GLU A 670 37.87 30.87 -25.94
C GLU A 670 37.46 32.07 -25.06
N GLU A 671 36.20 32.50 -25.13
CA GLU A 671 35.72 33.61 -24.28
C GLU A 671 35.72 33.22 -22.79
N TRP A 672 35.33 31.98 -22.46
CA TRP A 672 35.31 31.50 -21.08
C TRP A 672 36.66 31.11 -20.53
N LYS A 673 37.67 30.85 -21.37
CA LYS A 673 39.04 30.51 -20.96
C LYS A 673 39.64 31.55 -20.06
N ASN A 674 39.41 32.82 -20.34
CA ASN A 674 39.95 33.95 -19.61
C ASN A 674 39.20 34.30 -18.31
N VAL A 675 38.11 33.64 -18.01
CA VAL A 675 37.36 33.84 -16.76
C VAL A 675 38.01 32.99 -15.66
N THR A 676 38.82 33.61 -14.81
CA THR A 676 39.55 32.95 -13.72
C THR A 676 38.83 33.08 -12.38
N ASN A 677 38.04 34.15 -12.19
CA ASN A 677 37.34 34.43 -10.96
C ASN A 677 35.93 33.80 -10.97
N ASP A 678 35.58 33.14 -9.87
CA ASP A 678 34.23 32.61 -9.64
C ASP A 678 33.60 33.35 -8.46
N PRO A 679 32.74 34.33 -8.70
CA PRO A 679 32.09 35.15 -7.66
C PRO A 679 31.25 34.31 -6.67
N LYS A 680 30.77 33.13 -7.07
CA LYS A 680 30.02 32.23 -6.22
C LYS A 680 30.90 31.58 -5.15
N ILE A 681 32.13 31.19 -5.54
CA ILE A 681 33.14 30.66 -4.61
C ILE A 681 33.69 31.76 -3.70
N GLU A 682 33.98 32.94 -4.23
CA GLU A 682 34.39 34.10 -3.42
C GLU A 682 33.36 34.41 -2.34
N LYS A 683 32.07 34.40 -2.70
CA LYS A 683 30.98 34.60 -1.73
C LYS A 683 30.90 33.48 -0.69
N LEU A 684 31.09 32.22 -1.10
CA LEU A 684 31.14 31.08 -0.18
C LEU A 684 32.26 31.28 0.85
N PHE A 685 33.47 31.63 0.44
CA PHE A 685 34.57 31.88 1.35
C PHE A 685 34.33 33.03 2.31
N ASN A 686 33.72 34.13 1.82
CA ASN A 686 33.39 35.29 2.67
C ASN A 686 32.40 34.96 3.80
N ILE A 687 31.54 33.96 3.60
CA ILE A 687 30.55 33.53 4.63
C ILE A 687 31.01 32.27 5.38
N LEU A 688 32.09 31.63 4.98
CA LEU A 688 32.50 30.33 5.53
C LEU A 688 32.72 30.39 7.04
N ASP A 689 33.59 31.31 7.48
CA ASP A 689 33.93 31.45 8.90
C ASP A 689 32.96 32.31 9.68
N THR A 690 32.33 33.29 9.03
CA THR A 690 31.46 34.28 9.69
C THR A 690 30.02 33.82 9.86
N VAL A 691 29.57 32.83 9.08
CA VAL A 691 28.18 32.32 9.07
C VAL A 691 28.14 30.80 9.14
N LEU A 692 28.81 30.10 8.24
CA LEU A 692 28.62 28.65 8.06
C LEU A 692 29.34 27.80 9.10
N LEU A 693 30.54 28.21 9.54
CA LEU A 693 31.34 27.52 10.55
C LEU A 693 31.47 28.33 11.84
N ASP A 694 30.72 29.42 11.98
CA ASP A 694 30.66 30.21 13.21
C ASP A 694 30.08 29.36 14.35
N ARG A 695 30.76 29.33 15.50
CA ARG A 695 30.41 28.46 16.64
C ARG A 695 29.10 28.80 17.29
N ASP A 696 28.70 30.05 17.28
CA ASP A 696 27.43 30.50 17.89
C ASP A 696 26.23 30.09 17.00
N LYS A 697 26.41 30.10 15.67
CA LYS A 697 25.41 29.73 14.68
C LYS A 697 25.39 28.24 14.32
N ASN A 698 26.57 27.62 14.34
CA ASN A 698 26.79 26.20 14.03
C ASN A 698 27.71 25.57 15.09
N PRO A 699 27.21 25.25 16.28
CA PRO A 699 28.01 24.69 17.38
C PRO A 699 28.75 23.41 17.03
N SER A 700 28.16 22.59 16.12
CA SER A 700 28.80 21.35 15.63
C SER A 700 29.90 21.59 14.63
N GLN A 701 29.99 22.75 14.03
CA GLN A 701 30.90 23.11 12.92
C GLN A 701 30.82 22.09 11.76
N GLN A 702 29.67 21.48 11.55
CA GLN A 702 29.43 20.55 10.43
C GLN A 702 28.72 21.28 9.31
N LEU A 703 29.28 21.17 8.10
CA LEU A 703 28.70 21.75 6.90
C LEU A 703 28.48 20.66 5.85
N ILE A 704 27.28 20.61 5.28
CA ILE A 704 26.97 19.73 4.15
C ILE A 704 26.61 20.62 2.95
N ILE A 705 27.37 20.46 1.85
CA ILE A 705 27.12 21.17 0.59
C ILE A 705 26.62 20.16 -0.43
N PHE A 706 25.42 20.41 -0.96
CA PHE A 706 24.82 19.60 -2.04
C PHE A 706 25.05 20.27 -3.40
N THR A 707 25.41 19.47 -4.38
CA THR A 707 25.54 19.90 -5.77
C THR A 707 25.07 18.81 -6.73
N GLU A 708 24.47 19.18 -7.86
CA GLU A 708 24.08 18.24 -8.91
C GLU A 708 25.26 17.76 -9.77
N SER A 709 26.39 18.49 -9.75
CA SER A 709 27.53 18.25 -10.61
C SER A 709 28.72 17.64 -9.86
N ASN A 710 29.20 16.51 -10.35
CA ASN A 710 30.48 15.93 -9.84
C ASN A 710 31.69 16.85 -10.06
N ASP A 711 31.72 17.60 -11.19
CA ASP A 711 32.72 18.60 -11.47
C ASP A 711 32.71 19.73 -10.44
N THR A 712 31.49 20.23 -10.10
CA THR A 712 31.39 21.24 -9.03
C THR A 712 31.79 20.66 -7.68
N ALA A 713 31.51 19.40 -7.37
CA ALA A 713 31.90 18.76 -6.13
C ALA A 713 33.46 18.61 -6.05
N ASN A 714 34.13 18.28 -7.17
CA ASN A 714 35.58 18.20 -7.27
C ASN A 714 36.20 19.59 -7.05
N TYR A 715 35.67 20.58 -7.76
CA TYR A 715 36.13 21.98 -7.67
C TYR A 715 35.96 22.54 -6.25
N LEU A 716 34.81 22.30 -5.60
CA LEU A 716 34.59 22.70 -4.22
C LEU A 716 35.56 22.02 -3.27
N LYS A 717 35.82 20.71 -3.44
CA LYS A 717 36.79 19.99 -2.63
C LYS A 717 38.19 20.60 -2.76
N GLU A 718 38.61 20.87 -3.99
CA GLU A 718 39.91 21.50 -4.27
C GLU A 718 40.01 22.87 -3.59
N LYS A 719 39.06 23.75 -3.84
CA LYS A 719 39.03 25.11 -3.29
C LYS A 719 38.91 25.15 -1.77
N LEU A 720 38.08 24.33 -1.18
CA LEU A 720 37.93 24.23 0.28
C LEU A 720 39.23 23.66 0.94
N SER A 721 39.96 22.81 0.23
CA SER A 721 41.22 22.27 0.72
C SER A 721 42.36 23.34 0.82
N GLU A 722 42.19 24.52 0.21
CA GLU A 722 43.08 25.66 0.36
C GLU A 722 42.94 26.35 1.74
N VAL A 723 41.76 26.22 2.38
CA VAL A 723 41.43 26.92 3.65
C VAL A 723 41.07 25.99 4.80
N ILE A 724 40.70 24.75 4.51
CA ILE A 724 40.30 23.72 5.50
C ILE A 724 41.21 22.50 5.31
N ASP A 725 41.64 21.88 6.43
CA ASP A 725 42.43 20.64 6.39
C ASP A 725 41.73 19.59 5.48
N PRO A 726 42.39 19.10 4.43
CA PRO A 726 41.80 18.12 3.50
C PRO A 726 41.28 16.85 4.17
N LYS A 727 41.80 16.47 5.34
CA LYS A 727 41.31 15.31 6.13
C LYS A 727 39.93 15.54 6.74
N LYS A 728 39.53 16.79 6.86
CA LYS A 728 38.18 17.17 7.37
C LYS A 728 37.14 17.34 6.25
N ILE A 729 37.54 17.17 4.99
CA ILE A 729 36.67 17.32 3.82
C ILE A 729 36.37 15.95 3.25
N LEU A 730 35.09 15.54 3.33
CA LEU A 730 34.56 14.32 2.73
C LEU A 730 33.78 14.63 1.47
N LYS A 731 34.21 14.14 0.31
CA LYS A 731 33.43 14.16 -0.92
C LYS A 731 32.73 12.80 -1.11
N ILE A 732 31.43 12.82 -1.31
CA ILE A 732 30.63 11.63 -1.62
C ILE A 732 29.98 11.81 -2.99
N SER A 733 30.14 10.83 -3.87
CA SER A 733 29.52 10.76 -5.19
C SER A 733 29.10 9.32 -5.49
N SER A 734 28.34 9.10 -6.58
CA SER A 734 27.98 7.75 -7.03
C SER A 734 29.20 6.83 -7.25
N GLU A 735 30.35 7.39 -7.60
CA GLU A 735 31.56 6.65 -7.93
C GLU A 735 32.33 6.14 -6.70
N ASN A 736 32.30 6.88 -5.58
CA ASN A 736 33.09 6.56 -4.40
C ASN A 736 32.28 6.15 -3.17
N ARG A 737 30.96 6.15 -3.25
CA ARG A 737 30.07 5.89 -2.13
C ARG A 737 30.35 4.55 -1.45
N ASN A 738 30.57 3.48 -2.21
CA ASN A 738 30.83 2.14 -1.67
C ASN A 738 32.24 1.97 -1.07
N LYS A 739 33.12 2.98 -1.23
CA LYS A 739 34.45 2.98 -0.65
C LYS A 739 34.57 3.83 0.62
N VAL A 740 33.54 4.62 0.89
CA VAL A 740 33.48 5.57 2.01
C VAL A 740 32.69 5.02 3.19
N PHE A 741 31.77 4.09 2.92
CA PHE A 741 30.96 3.35 3.91
C PHE A 741 31.31 1.83 3.84
#